data_231e5c8417311ee3349a49f1d8fce2b4
#
_entry.id   231e5c8417311ee3349a49f1d8fce2b4
#
_cell.length_a   1.000
_cell.length_b   1.000
_cell.length_c   1.000
_cell.angle_alpha   90.00
_cell.angle_beta   90.00
_cell.angle_gamma   90.00
#
_symmetry.space_group_name_H-M   'P 1'
#
loop_
_entity.id
_entity.type
_entity.pdbx_description
1 polymer ?
#
loop_
_entity_poly.entity_id
_entity_poly.type
_entity_poly.pdbx_seq_one_letter_code
_entity_poly.pdbx_strand_id
1 'polypeptide(L)'
;MARRKKLLLALSLLLLALSLTSLFTPLMMERSIPIWLRFEAARSGLAITFSDIHAPFLRPVEIRNLQITSAGVGGAHFEFTAPRVEAALGLQALLGRSEKTHLLRSLRVTHARVLVRGRAPESAGAIEWPALAALLPGRFEISADEIRFEEPLTRMELRDATIFAAGGTSGTVAVGSIAIRAPLLQKNFSDVRGVTRWQDDHLTLGSLRLIDGLTIDSLMFDLSRLRAGRLGTELSVSAFAGHIRANVTTERNEKTRIWDVAGTASGVSLARLATALGVTEPIRGSLRASKFTFRGDPRDALRVTASIWTELTDFAWRERKADAIMLGANYYGRTMQLQELYIKQRRNELTLSGETIVGFDWLNPDFRGDIVASIKDLGQFAELFGASPAAFDGTVAIRGRVHARERNIDGELAVTGDALKILHAPVDSLTARVGLDSKQVRLDQLELKRNDDFLRVDGRIDFARNQAHELSAELSCHELDDYALQLPLLGKLAGSFKGKLQASGDGNESRVSLNAEANEFTISAAAVRHNQSLTIEHFDIANGDLDAGFTGEAVLAEPRKIHLSLSPTSELRLDFAEGNTTCLHGVLLKRSEAGTSFSKIVIDGSDFFVDTQQLKLCGKNEGGQPLSINLPSPAESPATIPPTPSPQPPPSGSQKASAPAFP
;
A
#
# COMPACT_ATOMS: atom_id res chain seq x y z
N MET A 1 35.20 -30.03 85.46
CA MET A 1 34.30 -28.85 85.54
C MET A 1 34.76 -27.65 84.69
N ALA A 2 36.04 -27.40 84.46
CA ALA A 2 36.56 -26.24 83.73
C ALA A 2 36.16 -26.18 82.22
N ARG A 3 36.04 -27.34 81.50
CA ARG A 3 35.65 -27.34 80.10
C ARG A 3 34.17 -26.97 79.85
N ARG A 4 33.27 -27.35 80.74
CA ARG A 4 31.82 -26.97 80.62
C ARG A 4 31.62 -25.45 80.87
N LYS A 5 32.37 -24.85 81.81
CA LYS A 5 32.31 -23.40 82.05
C LYS A 5 32.85 -22.59 80.87
N LYS A 6 33.94 -23.05 80.22
CA LYS A 6 34.49 -22.39 79.01
C LYS A 6 33.53 -22.52 77.83
N LEU A 7 32.80 -23.68 77.65
CA LEU A 7 31.83 -23.87 76.58
C LEU A 7 30.58 -23.03 76.79
N LEU A 8 30.11 -22.87 78.06
CA LEU A 8 28.97 -22.01 78.35
C LEU A 8 29.34 -20.51 78.18
N LEU A 9 30.57 -20.13 78.52
CA LEU A 9 31.05 -18.73 78.31
C LEU A 9 31.19 -18.45 76.80
N ALA A 10 31.72 -19.39 76.01
CA ALA A 10 31.78 -19.26 74.54
C ALA A 10 30.41 -19.19 73.91
N LEU A 11 29.44 -19.99 74.36
CA LEU A 11 28.07 -19.96 73.91
C LEU A 11 27.36 -18.66 74.29
N SER A 12 27.56 -18.16 75.51
CA SER A 12 26.99 -16.87 75.95
C SER A 12 27.57 -15.69 75.16
N LEU A 13 28.85 -15.70 74.86
CA LEU A 13 29.55 -14.68 74.06
C LEU A 13 29.06 -14.75 72.59
N LEU A 14 28.85 -15.97 72.05
CA LEU A 14 28.30 -16.15 70.74
C LEU A 14 26.85 -15.65 70.66
N LEU A 15 26.01 -15.96 71.64
CA LEU A 15 24.64 -15.46 71.76
C LEU A 15 24.61 -13.93 71.96
N LEU A 16 25.49 -13.38 72.72
CA LEU A 16 25.63 -11.92 72.90
C LEU A 16 26.07 -11.24 71.59
N ALA A 17 27.06 -11.81 70.90
CA ALA A 17 27.49 -11.31 69.59
C ALA A 17 26.37 -11.43 68.52
N LEU A 18 25.61 -12.53 68.52
CA LEU A 18 24.43 -12.73 67.63
C LEU A 18 23.32 -11.71 67.98
N SER A 19 23.05 -11.45 69.26
CA SER A 19 22.05 -10.48 69.65
C SER A 19 22.47 -9.03 69.34
N LEU A 20 23.73 -8.66 69.53
CA LEU A 20 24.28 -7.38 69.11
C LEU A 20 24.25 -7.19 67.60
N THR A 21 24.68 -8.20 66.83
CA THR A 21 24.56 -8.14 65.36
C THR A 21 23.11 -8.07 64.91
N SER A 22 22.18 -8.80 65.54
CA SER A 22 20.76 -8.72 65.27
C SER A 22 20.15 -7.33 65.54
N LEU A 23 20.68 -6.60 66.51
CA LEU A 23 20.20 -5.27 66.88
C LEU A 23 20.83 -4.14 66.04
N PHE A 24 22.13 -4.24 65.76
CA PHE A 24 22.88 -3.18 65.05
C PHE A 24 22.80 -3.31 63.55
N THR A 25 22.68 -4.51 62.97
CA THR A 25 22.62 -4.72 61.51
C THR A 25 21.44 -4.02 60.87
N PRO A 26 20.19 -4.10 61.39
CA PRO A 26 19.06 -3.36 60.82
C PRO A 26 19.30 -1.85 60.80
N LEU A 27 19.76 -1.28 61.91
CA LEU A 27 20.00 0.15 62.02
C LEU A 27 21.09 0.66 61.06
N MET A 28 22.14 -0.12 60.85
CA MET A 28 23.17 0.17 59.86
C MET A 28 22.64 0.04 58.43
N MET A 29 21.84 -0.98 58.14
CA MET A 29 21.24 -1.15 56.83
C MET A 29 20.23 -0.06 56.51
N GLU A 30 19.37 0.33 57.44
CA GLU A 30 18.41 1.43 57.26
C GLU A 30 19.11 2.78 57.00
N ARG A 31 20.33 2.99 57.47
CA ARG A 31 21.11 4.21 57.18
C ARG A 31 21.94 4.10 55.90
N SER A 32 22.52 2.97 55.60
CA SER A 32 23.43 2.79 54.46
C SER A 32 22.72 2.56 53.13
N ILE A 33 21.60 1.83 53.12
CA ILE A 33 20.83 1.55 51.89
C ILE A 33 20.35 2.84 51.22
N PRO A 34 19.75 3.84 51.92
CA PRO A 34 19.37 5.11 51.33
C PRO A 34 20.52 5.86 50.65
N ILE A 35 21.67 5.87 51.29
CA ILE A 35 22.87 6.57 50.79
C ILE A 35 23.36 5.85 49.52
N TRP A 36 23.48 4.53 49.59
CA TRP A 36 23.94 3.72 48.48
C TRP A 36 22.96 3.81 47.27
N LEU A 37 21.64 3.70 47.51
CA LEU A 37 20.64 3.83 46.44
C LEU A 37 20.68 5.19 45.74
N ARG A 38 20.82 6.29 46.54
CA ARG A 38 20.93 7.63 45.97
C ARG A 38 22.22 7.82 45.19
N PHE A 39 23.33 7.30 45.70
CA PHE A 39 24.60 7.35 45.00
C PHE A 39 24.62 6.59 43.70
N GLU A 40 24.08 5.36 43.68
CA GLU A 40 24.04 4.54 42.51
C GLU A 40 23.01 5.06 41.46
N ALA A 41 21.89 5.58 41.95
CA ALA A 41 20.93 6.26 41.08
C ALA A 41 21.53 7.51 40.42
N ALA A 42 22.18 8.36 41.17
CA ALA A 42 22.84 9.56 40.65
C ALA A 42 23.93 9.21 39.64
N ARG A 43 24.72 8.16 39.89
CA ARG A 43 25.70 7.63 38.94
C ARG A 43 25.07 7.13 37.64
N SER A 44 23.85 6.59 37.73
CA SER A 44 23.09 6.11 36.57
C SER A 44 22.25 7.21 35.91
N GLY A 45 22.39 8.47 36.31
CA GLY A 45 21.60 9.59 35.78
C GLY A 45 20.11 9.54 36.20
N LEU A 46 19.85 8.91 37.37
CA LEU A 46 18.50 8.77 37.92
C LEU A 46 18.43 9.56 39.27
N ALA A 47 17.27 10.14 39.52
CA ALA A 47 16.94 10.66 40.85
C ALA A 47 15.99 9.66 41.53
N ILE A 48 16.29 9.35 42.81
CA ILE A 48 15.48 8.41 43.58
C ILE A 48 14.99 9.09 44.85
N THR A 49 13.71 8.95 45.12
CA THR A 49 13.04 9.39 46.34
C THR A 49 12.20 8.26 46.93
N PHE A 50 12.08 8.24 48.25
CA PHE A 50 11.25 7.30 49.00
C PHE A 50 10.86 7.91 50.32
N SER A 51 9.77 7.47 50.93
CA SER A 51 9.30 7.99 52.23
C SER A 51 9.99 7.29 53.39
N ASP A 52 10.20 5.98 53.30
CA ASP A 52 10.74 5.18 54.40
C ASP A 52 11.44 3.94 53.89
N ILE A 53 12.48 3.49 54.61
CA ILE A 53 13.15 2.19 54.38
C ILE A 53 13.19 1.46 55.71
N HIS A 54 12.62 0.26 55.71
CA HIS A 54 12.66 -0.63 56.86
C HIS A 54 13.45 -1.88 56.52
N ALA A 55 14.54 -2.14 57.25
CA ALA A 55 15.48 -3.22 57.00
C ALA A 55 15.61 -4.16 58.21
N PRO A 56 14.57 -4.99 58.51
CA PRO A 56 14.59 -5.89 59.64
C PRO A 56 15.61 -7.01 59.44
N PHE A 57 16.17 -7.51 60.54
CA PHE A 57 17.18 -8.57 60.50
C PHE A 57 16.64 -9.84 59.86
N LEU A 58 17.34 -10.39 58.85
CA LEU A 58 16.98 -11.60 58.09
C LEU A 58 15.60 -11.59 57.41
N ARG A 59 14.96 -10.46 57.28
CA ARG A 59 13.71 -10.29 56.52
C ARG A 59 13.96 -9.42 55.30
N PRO A 60 13.04 -9.40 54.31
CA PRO A 60 13.14 -8.48 53.18
C PRO A 60 13.20 -7.03 53.62
N VAL A 61 14.02 -6.23 52.97
CA VAL A 61 14.03 -4.76 53.08
C VAL A 61 12.78 -4.24 52.39
N GLU A 62 12.04 -3.42 53.14
CA GLU A 62 10.83 -2.76 52.62
C GLU A 62 11.11 -1.29 52.32
N ILE A 63 10.83 -0.85 51.11
CA ILE A 63 10.91 0.54 50.68
C ILE A 63 9.52 1.02 50.36
N ARG A 64 9.09 2.14 50.97
CA ARG A 64 7.77 2.71 50.77
C ARG A 64 7.82 3.97 49.92
N ASN A 65 6.80 4.09 49.05
CA ASN A 65 6.61 5.21 48.13
C ASN A 65 7.88 5.51 47.32
N LEU A 66 8.46 4.46 46.76
CA LEU A 66 9.63 4.58 45.88
C LEU A 66 9.24 5.32 44.60
N GLN A 67 9.98 6.39 44.32
CA GLN A 67 9.90 7.11 43.06
C GLN A 67 11.29 7.21 42.44
N ILE A 68 11.42 6.83 41.18
CA ILE A 68 12.63 6.91 40.37
C ILE A 68 12.31 7.73 39.13
N THR A 69 13.08 8.80 38.91
CA THR A 69 12.92 9.67 37.74
C THR A 69 14.24 9.84 37.02
N SER A 70 14.21 10.06 35.71
CA SER A 70 15.43 10.42 34.99
C SER A 70 15.90 11.81 35.40
N ALA A 71 17.15 11.94 35.83
CA ALA A 71 17.75 13.19 36.27
C ALA A 71 18.29 14.07 35.12
N GLY A 72 17.93 13.78 33.86
CA GLY A 72 18.59 14.37 32.71
C GLY A 72 17.82 15.47 32.00
N VAL A 73 18.54 16.54 31.65
CA VAL A 73 18.08 17.52 30.65
C VAL A 73 18.33 16.92 29.27
N GLY A 74 17.27 16.62 28.50
CA GLY A 74 17.42 16.30 27.10
C GLY A 74 17.29 14.82 26.66
N GLY A 75 16.77 13.91 27.50
CA GLY A 75 16.59 12.49 27.14
C GLY A 75 15.17 11.96 27.29
N ALA A 76 14.98 10.67 27.07
CA ALA A 76 13.73 10.01 27.40
C ALA A 76 13.40 10.27 28.88
N HIS A 77 12.20 10.79 29.12
CA HIS A 77 11.70 10.95 30.48
C HIS A 77 11.25 9.59 30.98
N PHE A 78 11.90 9.10 32.01
CA PHE A 78 11.55 7.87 32.72
C PHE A 78 11.00 8.21 34.09
N GLU A 79 9.86 7.71 34.43
CA GLU A 79 9.28 7.80 35.76
C GLU A 79 8.78 6.43 36.19
N PHE A 80 9.23 5.98 37.35
CA PHE A 80 8.77 4.77 38.01
C PHE A 80 8.30 5.13 39.41
N THR A 81 7.09 4.72 39.76
CA THR A 81 6.56 4.87 41.12
C THR A 81 6.04 3.54 41.62
N ALA A 82 6.33 3.20 42.86
CA ALA A 82 5.81 2.01 43.52
C ALA A 82 5.51 2.31 45.01
N PRO A 83 4.28 2.08 45.48
CA PRO A 83 3.92 2.26 46.87
C PRO A 83 4.75 1.39 47.82
N ARG A 84 5.08 0.16 47.37
CA ARG A 84 5.82 -0.79 48.17
C ARG A 84 6.77 -1.64 47.34
N VAL A 85 8.01 -1.71 47.74
CA VAL A 85 9.04 -2.59 47.16
C VAL A 85 9.66 -3.40 48.28
N GLU A 86 9.67 -4.71 48.14
CA GLU A 86 10.30 -5.65 49.08
C GLU A 86 11.49 -6.33 48.39
N ALA A 87 12.66 -6.24 48.98
CA ALA A 87 13.89 -6.83 48.45
C ALA A 87 14.57 -7.72 49.52
N ALA A 88 14.71 -9.00 49.18
CA ALA A 88 15.46 -9.91 50.06
C ALA A 88 16.88 -10.09 49.55
N LEU A 89 17.84 -9.84 50.40
CA LEU A 89 19.28 -9.97 50.12
C LEU A 89 19.73 -11.44 50.22
N GLY A 90 20.63 -11.86 49.35
CA GLY A 90 21.25 -13.18 49.36
C GLY A 90 22.44 -13.22 50.32
N LEU A 91 22.33 -13.94 51.43
CA LEU A 91 23.44 -14.04 52.42
C LEU A 91 24.75 -14.58 51.80
N GLN A 92 24.66 -15.51 50.83
CA GLN A 92 25.84 -16.05 50.15
C GLN A 92 26.57 -15.03 49.27
N ALA A 93 25.84 -14.10 48.68
CA ALA A 93 26.41 -13.00 47.89
C ALA A 93 27.13 -11.99 48.77
N LEU A 94 26.58 -11.72 49.98
CA LEU A 94 27.22 -10.86 50.97
C LEU A 94 28.55 -11.44 51.54
N LEU A 95 28.67 -12.78 51.52
CA LEU A 95 29.87 -13.48 51.98
C LEU A 95 30.94 -13.67 50.89
N GLY A 96 30.73 -13.16 49.69
CA GLY A 96 31.70 -13.19 48.57
C GLY A 96 32.04 -14.60 48.04
N ARG A 97 31.23 -15.60 48.33
CA ARG A 97 31.56 -17.01 48.07
C ARG A 97 31.13 -17.57 46.68
N SER A 98 30.50 -16.79 45.82
CA SER A 98 30.14 -17.29 44.47
C SER A 98 29.93 -16.13 43.49
N GLU A 99 30.62 -16.17 42.38
CA GLU A 99 30.40 -15.25 41.24
C GLU A 99 29.01 -15.40 40.53
N LYS A 100 28.29 -16.50 40.82
CA LYS A 100 27.00 -16.85 40.20
C LYS A 100 25.77 -16.57 41.06
N THR A 101 25.92 -15.99 42.28
CA THR A 101 24.77 -15.72 43.16
C THR A 101 24.28 -14.30 42.96
N HIS A 102 22.98 -14.17 42.68
CA HIS A 102 22.31 -12.86 42.62
C HIS A 102 22.41 -12.16 43.99
N LEU A 103 22.77 -10.86 43.99
CA LEU A 103 22.78 -10.03 45.18
C LEU A 103 21.39 -10.00 45.84
N LEU A 104 20.34 -9.94 45.01
CA LEU A 104 18.95 -10.03 45.43
C LEU A 104 18.44 -11.47 45.28
N ARG A 105 18.01 -12.08 46.39
CA ARG A 105 17.33 -13.38 46.39
C ARG A 105 15.91 -13.27 45.82
N SER A 106 15.18 -12.23 46.24
CA SER A 106 13.86 -11.95 45.70
C SER A 106 13.57 -10.45 45.65
N LEU A 107 12.74 -10.06 44.72
CA LEU A 107 12.20 -8.71 44.55
C LEU A 107 10.69 -8.78 44.40
N ARG A 108 9.95 -8.05 45.20
CA ARG A 108 8.50 -7.89 45.06
C ARG A 108 8.18 -6.40 44.92
N VAL A 109 7.46 -6.07 43.88
CA VAL A 109 7.00 -4.70 43.60
C VAL A 109 5.48 -4.74 43.45
N THR A 110 4.79 -3.88 44.18
CA THR A 110 3.34 -3.85 44.20
C THR A 110 2.81 -2.50 43.69
N HIS A 111 1.79 -2.56 42.80
CA HIS A 111 1.10 -1.38 42.29
C HIS A 111 2.02 -0.35 41.64
N ALA A 112 3.00 -0.81 40.87
CA ALA A 112 3.93 0.07 40.16
C ALA A 112 3.22 0.86 39.07
N ARG A 113 3.72 2.08 38.83
CA ARG A 113 3.41 2.85 37.63
C ARG A 113 4.69 3.20 36.91
N VAL A 114 4.72 2.98 35.61
CA VAL A 114 5.89 3.23 34.78
C VAL A 114 5.48 4.15 33.63
N LEU A 115 6.17 5.25 33.49
CA LEU A 115 6.00 6.17 32.37
C LEU A 115 7.35 6.35 31.67
N VAL A 116 7.36 6.05 30.36
CA VAL A 116 8.52 6.28 29.49
C VAL A 116 8.06 7.21 28.37
N ARG A 117 8.60 8.42 28.32
CA ARG A 117 8.36 9.38 27.22
C ARG A 117 9.61 9.54 26.40
N GLY A 118 9.50 9.20 25.12
CA GLY A 118 10.54 9.51 24.15
C GLY A 118 10.52 11.00 23.81
N ARG A 119 11.69 11.67 23.78
CA ARG A 119 11.85 13.02 23.25
C ARG A 119 12.91 12.99 22.17
N ALA A 120 12.76 13.84 21.15
CA ALA A 120 13.76 13.99 20.10
C ALA A 120 15.13 14.34 20.74
N PRO A 121 16.21 13.68 20.33
CA PRO A 121 17.42 13.60 21.11
C PRO A 121 18.37 14.74 20.76
N GLU A 122 18.73 15.54 21.71
CA GLU A 122 19.96 16.29 21.54
C GLU A 122 21.05 15.99 22.60
N SER A 123 20.77 15.31 23.67
CA SER A 123 21.81 14.86 24.63
C SER A 123 21.23 14.06 25.79
N ALA A 124 20.80 12.84 25.59
CA ALA A 124 20.44 11.98 26.73
C ALA A 124 21.68 11.27 27.24
N GLY A 125 22.06 11.51 28.49
CA GLY A 125 22.91 10.62 29.24
C GLY A 125 22.29 9.22 29.22
N ALA A 126 23.03 8.22 28.76
CA ALA A 126 22.50 6.86 28.71
C ALA A 126 22.43 6.29 30.13
N ILE A 127 21.29 5.66 30.48
CA ILE A 127 21.15 4.88 31.73
C ILE A 127 22.24 3.80 31.74
N GLU A 128 23.03 3.73 32.80
CA GLU A 128 24.08 2.70 32.96
C GLU A 128 23.47 1.36 33.37
N TRP A 129 23.19 0.51 32.40
CA TRP A 129 22.68 -0.85 32.62
C TRP A 129 23.58 -1.74 33.48
N PRO A 130 24.93 -1.62 33.49
CA PRO A 130 25.79 -2.44 34.32
C PRO A 130 25.45 -2.39 35.81
N ALA A 131 25.03 -1.23 36.31
CA ALA A 131 24.64 -1.09 37.73
C ALA A 131 23.34 -1.85 38.04
N LEU A 132 22.38 -1.87 37.10
CA LEU A 132 21.13 -2.61 37.24
C LEU A 132 21.33 -4.13 37.12
N ALA A 133 22.29 -4.59 36.32
CA ALA A 133 22.59 -6.02 36.18
C ALA A 133 23.01 -6.70 37.49
N ALA A 134 23.64 -5.96 38.40
CA ALA A 134 23.98 -6.48 39.72
C ALA A 134 22.76 -6.70 40.63
N LEU A 135 21.63 -6.09 40.31
CA LEU A 135 20.39 -6.14 41.06
C LEU A 135 19.36 -7.15 40.48
N LEU A 136 19.75 -7.96 39.47
CA LEU A 136 18.87 -9.01 38.96
C LEU A 136 18.55 -10.00 40.09
N PRO A 137 17.24 -10.22 40.41
CA PRO A 137 16.86 -11.10 41.49
C PRO A 137 16.78 -12.57 41.03
N GLY A 138 17.02 -13.50 41.96
CA GLY A 138 16.76 -14.92 41.69
C GLY A 138 15.29 -15.29 41.58
N ARG A 139 14.40 -14.45 42.14
CA ARG A 139 12.94 -14.54 42.04
C ARG A 139 12.36 -13.13 42.04
N PHE A 140 11.35 -12.89 41.21
CA PHE A 140 10.63 -11.62 41.26
C PHE A 140 9.11 -11.78 41.05
N GLU A 141 8.40 -10.86 41.70
CA GLU A 141 6.96 -10.70 41.60
C GLU A 141 6.67 -9.22 41.44
N ILE A 142 6.18 -8.82 40.29
CA ILE A 142 5.92 -7.42 39.97
C ILE A 142 4.47 -7.27 39.58
N SER A 143 3.75 -6.38 40.24
CA SER A 143 2.46 -5.90 39.79
C SER A 143 2.55 -4.43 39.44
N ALA A 144 2.01 -4.05 38.30
CA ALA A 144 1.94 -2.69 37.82
C ALA A 144 0.53 -2.33 37.42
N ASP A 145 0.01 -1.23 37.98
CA ASP A 145 -1.31 -0.71 37.63
C ASP A 145 -1.28 -0.11 36.23
N GLU A 146 -0.16 0.52 35.86
CA GLU A 146 -0.02 1.16 34.56
C GLU A 146 1.46 1.15 34.10
N ILE A 147 1.66 0.75 32.84
CA ILE A 147 2.95 0.92 32.14
C ILE A 147 2.65 1.65 30.84
N ARG A 148 3.20 2.85 30.69
CA ARG A 148 2.92 3.72 29.54
C ARG A 148 4.21 4.08 28.80
N PHE A 149 4.21 3.85 27.51
CA PHE A 149 5.25 4.29 26.57
C PHE A 149 4.64 5.34 25.65
N GLU A 150 5.23 6.52 25.62
CA GLU A 150 4.78 7.64 24.79
C GLU A 150 5.92 8.13 23.91
N GLU A 151 5.79 7.95 22.62
CA GLU A 151 6.63 8.54 21.57
C GLU A 151 5.78 9.47 20.70
N PRO A 152 6.37 10.39 19.93
CA PRO A 152 5.60 11.36 19.14
C PRO A 152 4.55 10.74 18.21
N LEU A 153 4.81 9.53 17.69
CA LEU A 153 3.91 8.85 16.74
C LEU A 153 3.31 7.56 17.30
N THR A 154 3.75 7.09 18.47
CA THR A 154 3.33 5.80 19.02
C THR A 154 3.08 5.90 20.52
N ARG A 155 1.94 5.41 20.95
CA ARG A 155 1.62 5.25 22.36
C ARG A 155 1.23 3.81 22.64
N MET A 156 1.85 3.23 23.66
CA MET A 156 1.49 1.91 24.18
C MET A 156 1.18 2.03 25.67
N GLU A 157 0.08 1.45 26.08
CA GLU A 157 -0.39 1.47 27.48
C GLU A 157 -0.76 0.05 27.89
N LEU A 158 -0.15 -0.43 28.98
CA LEU A 158 -0.50 -1.70 29.60
C LEU A 158 -1.11 -1.38 30.95
N ARG A 159 -2.20 -2.02 31.31
CA ARG A 159 -2.87 -1.89 32.61
C ARG A 159 -3.01 -3.25 33.29
N ASP A 160 -2.96 -3.21 34.61
CA ASP A 160 -3.09 -4.37 35.48
C ASP A 160 -2.13 -5.50 35.11
N ALA A 161 -0.85 -5.13 34.92
CA ALA A 161 0.20 -6.08 34.54
C ALA A 161 0.75 -6.78 35.79
N THR A 162 0.82 -8.10 35.74
CA THR A 162 1.45 -8.93 36.78
C THR A 162 2.44 -9.89 36.16
N ILE A 163 3.61 -10.03 36.75
CA ILE A 163 4.62 -10.98 36.35
C ILE A 163 5.22 -11.63 37.58
N PHE A 164 5.21 -12.95 37.57
CA PHE A 164 5.88 -13.78 38.58
C PHE A 164 6.88 -14.69 37.89
N ALA A 165 8.12 -14.68 38.35
CA ALA A 165 9.15 -15.58 37.85
C ALA A 165 10.12 -15.97 38.99
N ALA A 166 10.50 -17.25 39.02
CA ALA A 166 11.45 -17.79 39.99
C ALA A 166 12.37 -18.80 39.31
N GLY A 167 13.64 -18.81 39.71
CA GLY A 167 14.64 -19.67 39.11
C GLY A 167 14.24 -21.16 39.13
N GLY A 168 14.31 -21.82 37.96
CA GLY A 168 14.03 -23.23 37.81
C GLY A 168 12.56 -23.65 37.86
N THR A 169 11.60 -22.72 37.96
CA THR A 169 10.17 -23.00 38.00
C THR A 169 9.42 -22.18 36.97
N SER A 170 8.26 -22.68 36.52
CA SER A 170 7.35 -21.91 35.70
C SER A 170 6.60 -20.88 36.54
N GLY A 171 6.59 -19.67 36.10
CA GLY A 171 5.80 -18.59 36.66
C GLY A 171 4.64 -18.18 35.73
N THR A 172 4.06 -17.03 36.01
CA THR A 172 2.90 -16.50 35.28
C THR A 172 3.11 -15.05 34.87
N VAL A 173 2.52 -14.68 33.75
CA VAL A 173 2.36 -13.27 33.34
C VAL A 173 0.90 -13.05 32.97
N ALA A 174 0.35 -11.93 33.40
CA ALA A 174 -0.99 -11.51 33.03
C ALA A 174 -1.02 -9.98 32.82
N VAL A 175 -1.76 -9.53 31.85
CA VAL A 175 -1.99 -8.10 31.57
C VAL A 175 -3.48 -7.91 31.31
N GLY A 176 -4.12 -7.09 32.10
CA GLY A 176 -5.58 -6.83 31.99
C GLY A 176 -5.92 -6.18 30.65
N SER A 177 -5.15 -5.18 30.23
CA SER A 177 -5.31 -4.61 28.89
C SER A 177 -4.00 -4.06 28.32
N ILE A 178 -3.86 -4.16 26.99
CA ILE A 178 -2.78 -3.56 26.19
C ILE A 178 -3.42 -2.69 25.12
N ALA A 179 -3.19 -1.38 25.16
CA ALA A 179 -3.65 -0.44 24.14
C ALA A 179 -2.45 0.04 23.32
N ILE A 180 -2.51 -0.11 22.00
CA ILE A 180 -1.50 0.37 21.06
C ILE A 180 -2.15 1.39 20.13
N ARG A 181 -1.55 2.58 20.03
CA ARG A 181 -1.94 3.64 19.10
C ARG A 181 -0.72 4.08 18.31
N ALA A 182 -0.76 3.83 17.01
CA ALA A 182 0.23 4.25 16.04
C ALA A 182 -0.51 4.73 14.76
N PRO A 183 0.13 5.46 13.84
CA PRO A 183 -0.54 6.05 12.67
C PRO A 183 -1.35 5.07 11.83
N LEU A 184 -0.90 3.81 11.74
CA LEU A 184 -1.54 2.76 10.95
C LEU A 184 -2.13 1.62 11.81
N LEU A 185 -2.04 1.72 13.15
CA LEU A 185 -2.45 0.64 14.05
C LEU A 185 -3.10 1.20 15.32
N GLN A 186 -4.39 0.94 15.49
CA GLN A 186 -5.11 1.21 16.73
C GLN A 186 -5.75 -0.08 17.22
N LYS A 187 -5.18 -0.70 18.25
CA LYS A 187 -5.65 -1.98 18.79
C LYS A 187 -5.61 -2.00 20.30
N ASN A 188 -6.64 -2.64 20.87
CA ASN A 188 -6.71 -2.97 22.28
C ASN A 188 -6.78 -4.50 22.40
N PHE A 189 -5.94 -5.04 23.26
CA PHE A 189 -5.96 -6.45 23.66
C PHE A 189 -6.38 -6.50 25.12
N SER A 190 -7.19 -7.47 25.49
CA SER A 190 -7.67 -7.66 26.86
C SER A 190 -7.35 -9.07 27.34
N ASP A 191 -7.15 -9.19 28.65
CA ASP A 191 -6.93 -10.48 29.34
C ASP A 191 -5.82 -11.34 28.74
N VAL A 192 -4.66 -10.70 28.47
CA VAL A 192 -3.48 -11.36 27.94
C VAL A 192 -2.80 -12.14 29.06
N ARG A 193 -2.73 -13.46 28.95
CA ARG A 193 -2.12 -14.35 29.94
C ARG A 193 -1.11 -15.27 29.29
N GLY A 194 -0.07 -15.63 30.06
CA GLY A 194 0.97 -16.52 29.63
C GLY A 194 1.78 -17.09 30.76
N VAL A 195 2.83 -17.78 30.40
CA VAL A 195 3.78 -18.40 31.32
C VAL A 195 5.09 -17.65 31.31
N THR A 196 5.80 -17.65 32.44
CA THR A 196 7.15 -17.12 32.54
C THR A 196 8.12 -18.23 32.91
N ARG A 197 9.36 -18.10 32.47
CA ARG A 197 10.48 -18.93 32.89
C ARG A 197 11.67 -18.02 33.15
N TRP A 198 12.29 -18.18 34.32
CA TRP A 198 13.49 -17.46 34.71
C TRP A 198 14.61 -18.44 34.97
N GLN A 199 15.66 -18.40 34.17
CA GLN A 199 16.79 -19.30 34.29
C GLN A 199 18.04 -18.66 33.68
N ASP A 200 19.17 -18.74 34.37
CA ASP A 200 20.49 -18.28 33.88
C ASP A 200 20.46 -16.83 33.32
N ASP A 201 19.79 -15.94 34.05
CA ASP A 201 19.56 -14.54 33.63
C ASP A 201 18.76 -14.38 32.32
N HIS A 202 18.06 -15.42 31.89
CA HIS A 202 17.10 -15.37 30.77
C HIS A 202 15.67 -15.35 31.30
N LEU A 203 14.92 -14.31 30.94
CA LEU A 203 13.48 -14.22 31.17
C LEU A 203 12.75 -14.57 29.90
N THR A 204 11.99 -15.66 29.92
CA THR A 204 11.14 -16.05 28.82
C THR A 204 9.67 -15.86 29.19
N LEU A 205 8.93 -15.13 28.37
CA LEU A 205 7.47 -15.04 28.39
C LEU A 205 6.95 -15.91 27.24
N GLY A 206 5.99 -16.77 27.52
CA GLY A 206 5.50 -17.72 26.51
C GLY A 206 3.98 -17.84 26.50
N SER A 207 3.46 -18.31 25.38
CA SER A 207 2.04 -18.60 25.18
C SER A 207 1.12 -17.41 25.44
N LEU A 208 1.55 -16.19 25.10
CA LEU A 208 0.75 -14.97 25.25
C LEU A 208 -0.22 -14.86 24.07
N ARG A 209 -1.46 -15.21 24.27
CA ARG A 209 -2.51 -15.05 23.26
C ARG A 209 -3.00 -13.59 23.29
N LEU A 210 -2.80 -12.88 22.19
CA LEU A 210 -3.23 -11.49 22.05
C LEU A 210 -4.65 -11.40 21.48
N ILE A 211 -4.89 -12.10 20.38
CA ILE A 211 -6.20 -12.25 19.72
C ILE A 211 -6.24 -13.62 19.04
N ASP A 212 -7.39 -13.99 18.48
CA ASP A 212 -7.50 -15.20 17.67
C ASP A 212 -6.57 -15.14 16.46
N GLY A 213 -5.69 -16.14 16.36
CA GLY A 213 -4.70 -16.25 15.31
C GLY A 213 -3.41 -15.46 15.54
N LEU A 214 -3.25 -14.78 16.69
CA LEU A 214 -2.02 -14.06 17.04
C LEU A 214 -1.58 -14.43 18.47
N THR A 215 -0.51 -15.22 18.57
CA THR A 215 0.06 -15.67 19.84
C THR A 215 1.55 -15.42 19.85
N ILE A 216 2.07 -14.79 20.89
CA ILE A 216 3.51 -14.78 21.16
C ILE A 216 3.85 -16.12 21.77
N ASP A 217 4.50 -16.98 20.99
CA ASP A 217 4.90 -18.31 21.42
C ASP A 217 6.03 -18.23 22.45
N SER A 218 6.99 -17.34 22.20
CA SER A 218 8.12 -17.07 23.07
C SER A 218 8.65 -15.65 22.86
N LEU A 219 8.85 -14.95 23.97
CA LEU A 219 9.60 -13.67 24.04
C LEU A 219 10.67 -13.84 25.12
N MET A 220 11.91 -14.01 24.70
CA MET A 220 13.05 -14.22 25.59
C MET A 220 13.89 -12.95 25.69
N PHE A 221 14.19 -12.56 26.92
CA PHE A 221 15.14 -11.50 27.24
C PHE A 221 16.41 -12.12 27.81
N ASP A 222 17.54 -11.99 27.10
CA ASP A 222 18.87 -12.36 27.58
C ASP A 222 19.47 -11.20 28.37
N LEU A 223 19.46 -11.31 29.68
CA LEU A 223 20.01 -10.33 30.62
C LEU A 223 21.42 -10.71 31.11
N SER A 224 21.96 -11.86 30.69
CA SER A 224 23.28 -12.35 31.13
C SER A 224 24.41 -11.42 30.76
N ARG A 225 24.28 -10.69 29.66
CA ARG A 225 25.26 -9.72 29.15
C ARG A 225 24.97 -8.28 29.54
N LEU A 226 23.98 -8.04 30.40
CA LEU A 226 23.58 -6.70 30.82
C LEU A 226 24.72 -5.94 31.47
N ARG A 227 25.61 -6.65 32.21
CA ARG A 227 26.84 -6.07 32.78
C ARG A 227 27.80 -5.51 31.74
N ALA A 228 27.80 -6.07 30.52
CA ALA A 228 28.58 -5.57 29.40
C ALA A 228 27.81 -4.50 28.57
N GLY A 229 26.68 -4.03 29.08
CA GLY A 229 25.83 -3.06 28.35
C GLY A 229 25.10 -3.63 27.15
N ARG A 230 24.98 -4.97 27.03
CA ARG A 230 24.31 -5.67 25.95
C ARG A 230 23.00 -6.26 26.45
N LEU A 231 21.95 -6.13 25.64
CA LEU A 231 20.65 -6.76 25.86
C LEU A 231 20.31 -7.56 24.62
N GLY A 232 19.95 -8.83 24.79
CA GLY A 232 19.44 -9.70 23.75
C GLY A 232 17.93 -9.95 23.94
N THR A 233 17.18 -10.01 22.86
CA THR A 233 15.76 -10.36 22.87
C THR A 233 15.46 -11.25 21.67
N GLU A 234 14.84 -12.38 21.91
CA GLU A 234 14.36 -13.28 20.85
C GLU A 234 12.83 -13.34 20.91
N LEU A 235 12.19 -13.15 19.78
CA LEU A 235 10.74 -13.18 19.64
C LEU A 235 10.33 -14.27 18.65
N SER A 236 9.37 -15.09 19.04
CA SER A 236 8.67 -16.04 18.18
C SER A 236 7.17 -15.84 18.31
N VAL A 237 6.49 -15.65 17.19
CA VAL A 237 5.06 -15.36 17.13
C VAL A 237 4.39 -16.26 16.10
N SER A 238 3.33 -16.92 16.50
CA SER A 238 2.36 -17.54 15.60
C SER A 238 1.35 -16.47 15.17
N ALA A 239 1.34 -16.12 13.89
CA ALA A 239 0.53 -15.03 13.35
C ALA A 239 -0.28 -15.51 12.14
N PHE A 240 -1.62 -15.59 12.29
CA PHE A 240 -2.58 -15.77 11.19
C PHE A 240 -2.23 -16.92 10.23
N ALA A 241 -1.95 -18.10 10.78
CA ALA A 241 -1.49 -19.34 10.13
C ALA A 241 0.01 -19.34 9.73
N GLY A 242 0.74 -18.27 9.97
CA GLY A 242 2.17 -18.17 9.74
C GLY A 242 2.97 -17.99 11.01
N HIS A 243 4.28 -17.80 10.84
CA HIS A 243 5.24 -17.59 11.92
C HIS A 243 6.10 -16.37 11.66
N ILE A 244 6.38 -15.61 12.74
CA ILE A 244 7.31 -14.51 12.74
C ILE A 244 8.38 -14.79 13.78
N ARG A 245 9.65 -14.64 13.41
CA ARG A 245 10.78 -14.72 14.34
C ARG A 245 11.61 -13.47 14.21
N ALA A 246 12.04 -12.92 15.33
CA ALA A 246 12.93 -11.76 15.35
C ALA A 246 13.95 -11.88 16.47
N ASN A 247 15.16 -11.43 16.17
CA ASN A 247 16.26 -11.30 17.10
C ASN A 247 16.60 -9.82 17.22
N VAL A 248 16.70 -9.33 18.43
CA VAL A 248 17.08 -7.94 18.73
C VAL A 248 18.22 -7.96 19.70
N THR A 249 19.35 -7.41 19.31
CA THR A 249 20.46 -7.18 20.23
C THR A 249 20.78 -5.70 20.30
N THR A 250 21.13 -5.23 21.52
CA THR A 250 21.59 -3.86 21.70
C THR A 250 23.00 -3.88 22.24
N GLU A 251 23.86 -3.06 21.66
CA GLU A 251 25.23 -2.89 22.09
C GLU A 251 25.51 -1.40 22.32
N ARG A 252 26.17 -1.09 23.44
CA ARG A 252 26.60 0.27 23.74
C ARG A 252 27.97 0.48 23.16
N ASN A 253 28.15 1.51 22.34
CA ASN A 253 29.44 1.99 21.89
C ASN A 253 29.62 3.45 22.38
N GLU A 254 30.57 3.69 23.28
CA GLU A 254 30.92 4.96 23.93
C GLU A 254 29.77 5.98 24.10
N LYS A 255 29.20 6.53 23.02
CA LYS A 255 28.16 7.58 23.05
C LYS A 255 26.84 7.16 22.45
N THR A 256 26.78 6.03 21.72
CA THR A 256 25.61 5.59 20.98
C THR A 256 25.20 4.17 21.36
N ARG A 257 23.92 3.86 21.25
CA ARG A 257 23.41 2.49 21.40
C ARG A 257 23.09 1.95 20.00
N ILE A 258 23.81 0.94 19.59
CA ILE A 258 23.58 0.24 18.33
C ILE A 258 22.54 -0.84 18.59
N TRP A 259 21.48 -0.82 17.80
CA TRP A 259 20.50 -1.88 17.70
C TRP A 259 20.86 -2.76 16.50
N ASP A 260 20.81 -4.05 16.69
CA ASP A 260 20.94 -5.04 15.61
C ASP A 260 19.69 -5.92 15.66
N VAL A 261 18.87 -5.80 14.64
CA VAL A 261 17.59 -6.49 14.53
C VAL A 261 17.62 -7.35 13.28
N ALA A 262 17.29 -8.61 13.41
CA ALA A 262 17.11 -9.50 12.28
C ALA A 262 15.83 -10.32 12.50
N GLY A 263 15.04 -10.48 11.45
CA GLY A 263 13.81 -11.25 11.57
C GLY A 263 13.36 -11.85 10.26
N THR A 264 12.45 -12.82 10.39
CA THR A 264 11.80 -13.52 9.30
C THR A 264 10.32 -13.66 9.59
N ALA A 265 9.51 -13.65 8.55
CA ALA A 265 8.09 -13.99 8.61
C ALA A 265 7.75 -14.95 7.47
N SER A 266 6.86 -15.88 7.70
CA SER A 266 6.44 -16.84 6.68
C SER A 266 5.03 -17.37 6.92
N GLY A 267 4.31 -17.65 5.83
CA GLY A 267 3.00 -18.31 5.88
C GLY A 267 1.85 -17.45 6.42
N VAL A 268 2.04 -16.13 6.58
CA VAL A 268 1.00 -15.26 7.17
C VAL A 268 -0.13 -15.03 6.17
N SER A 269 -1.35 -15.38 6.53
CA SER A 269 -2.55 -15.13 5.74
C SER A 269 -2.95 -13.66 5.77
N LEU A 270 -2.90 -12.99 4.62
CA LEU A 270 -3.31 -11.57 4.50
C LEU A 270 -4.79 -11.37 4.79
N ALA A 271 -5.66 -12.32 4.43
CA ALA A 271 -7.09 -12.23 4.71
C ALA A 271 -7.38 -12.21 6.22
N ARG A 272 -6.75 -13.13 6.98
CA ARG A 272 -6.90 -13.17 8.44
C ARG A 272 -6.30 -11.94 9.11
N LEU A 273 -5.15 -11.48 8.63
CA LEU A 273 -4.50 -10.26 9.10
C LEU A 273 -5.39 -9.03 8.85
N ALA A 274 -5.93 -8.87 7.64
CA ALA A 274 -6.84 -7.78 7.29
C ALA A 274 -8.08 -7.77 8.19
N THR A 275 -8.71 -8.91 8.39
CA THR A 275 -9.85 -9.05 9.31
C THR A 275 -9.49 -8.64 10.73
N ALA A 276 -8.36 -9.11 11.25
CA ALA A 276 -7.89 -8.79 12.60
C ALA A 276 -7.57 -7.29 12.77
N LEU A 277 -7.11 -6.63 11.71
CA LEU A 277 -6.87 -5.18 11.70
C LEU A 277 -8.15 -4.35 11.46
N GLY A 278 -9.28 -5.00 11.15
CA GLY A 278 -10.54 -4.31 10.86
C GLY A 278 -10.58 -3.69 9.47
N VAL A 279 -9.76 -4.17 8.54
CA VAL A 279 -9.81 -3.78 7.13
C VAL A 279 -11.04 -4.42 6.51
N THR A 280 -11.94 -3.59 5.98
CA THR A 280 -13.21 -4.04 5.38
C THR A 280 -13.05 -4.48 3.92
N GLU A 281 -11.98 -4.09 3.27
CA GLU A 281 -11.72 -4.44 1.88
C GLU A 281 -11.33 -5.93 1.74
N PRO A 282 -11.80 -6.61 0.68
CA PRO A 282 -11.48 -8.01 0.45
C PRO A 282 -10.03 -8.16 -0.03
N ILE A 283 -9.12 -8.41 0.91
CA ILE A 283 -7.72 -8.72 0.65
C ILE A 283 -7.52 -10.21 0.84
N ARG A 284 -6.86 -10.88 -0.10
CA ARG A 284 -6.47 -12.29 -0.05
C ARG A 284 -4.99 -12.45 -0.37
N GLY A 285 -4.44 -13.61 -0.08
CA GLY A 285 -3.05 -13.95 -0.35
C GLY A 285 -2.30 -14.37 0.90
N SER A 286 -1.04 -14.71 0.71
CA SER A 286 -0.15 -15.17 1.75
C SER A 286 1.18 -14.44 1.68
N LEU A 287 1.69 -13.99 2.82
CA LEU A 287 3.09 -13.62 2.98
C LEU A 287 3.89 -14.94 3.01
N ARG A 288 4.41 -15.36 1.86
CA ARG A 288 5.16 -16.60 1.73
C ARG A 288 6.45 -16.56 2.52
N ALA A 289 7.20 -15.49 2.37
CA ALA A 289 8.44 -15.27 3.08
C ALA A 289 8.74 -13.77 3.20
N SER A 290 9.31 -13.39 4.32
CA SER A 290 9.89 -12.07 4.50
C SER A 290 11.13 -12.17 5.36
N LYS A 291 12.14 -11.38 5.03
CA LYS A 291 13.37 -11.22 5.81
C LYS A 291 13.63 -9.73 5.98
N PHE A 292 13.92 -9.31 7.19
CA PHE A 292 14.26 -7.92 7.46
C PHE A 292 15.46 -7.85 8.40
N THR A 293 16.27 -6.82 8.21
CA THR A 293 17.39 -6.49 9.09
C THR A 293 17.41 -4.99 9.36
N PHE A 294 17.93 -4.62 10.51
CA PHE A 294 18.16 -3.24 10.89
C PHE A 294 19.40 -3.17 11.79
N ARG A 295 20.30 -2.25 11.51
CA ARG A 295 21.48 -2.03 12.34
C ARG A 295 21.80 -0.55 12.44
N GLY A 296 21.98 -0.05 13.67
CA GLY A 296 22.35 1.31 13.95
C GLY A 296 21.62 1.90 15.15
N ASP A 297 21.80 3.20 15.39
CA ASP A 297 20.99 3.95 16.34
C ASP A 297 19.76 4.49 15.61
N PRO A 298 18.52 4.08 15.99
CA PRO A 298 17.30 4.54 15.29
C PRO A 298 17.11 6.07 15.35
N ARG A 299 17.88 6.75 16.23
CA ARG A 299 17.87 8.21 16.34
C ARG A 299 18.82 8.90 15.34
N ASP A 300 19.74 8.16 14.74
CA ASP A 300 20.70 8.67 13.76
C ASP A 300 20.47 8.00 12.39
N ALA A 301 19.54 8.56 11.62
CA ALA A 301 19.18 8.04 10.31
C ALA A 301 20.36 7.98 9.32
N LEU A 302 21.42 8.76 9.54
CA LEU A 302 22.62 8.74 8.69
C LEU A 302 23.48 7.50 8.90
N ARG A 303 23.42 6.89 10.09
CA ARG A 303 24.26 5.74 10.47
C ARG A 303 23.46 4.44 10.60
N VAL A 304 22.23 4.45 10.14
CA VAL A 304 21.37 3.26 10.13
C VAL A 304 21.51 2.54 8.80
N THR A 305 21.55 1.23 8.86
CA THR A 305 21.36 0.33 7.73
C THR A 305 20.16 -0.57 7.98
N ALA A 306 19.32 -0.75 6.98
CA ALA A 306 18.20 -1.68 7.05
C ALA A 306 18.01 -2.38 5.71
N SER A 307 17.47 -3.57 5.74
CA SER A 307 17.06 -4.28 4.54
C SER A 307 15.72 -4.98 4.77
N ILE A 308 14.94 -5.07 3.71
CA ILE A 308 13.72 -5.86 3.68
C ILE A 308 13.65 -6.63 2.38
N TRP A 309 13.28 -7.87 2.46
CA TRP A 309 12.91 -8.70 1.33
C TRP A 309 11.60 -9.40 1.67
N THR A 310 10.61 -9.34 0.80
CA THR A 310 9.27 -9.86 1.05
C THR A 310 8.70 -10.48 -0.20
N GLU A 311 8.07 -11.64 -0.07
CA GLU A 311 7.36 -12.34 -1.14
C GLU A 311 5.92 -12.60 -0.70
N LEU A 312 4.98 -12.07 -1.46
CA LEU A 312 3.55 -12.35 -1.36
C LEU A 312 3.16 -13.31 -2.48
N THR A 313 2.29 -14.26 -2.21
CA THR A 313 1.72 -15.18 -3.21
C THR A 313 0.21 -15.12 -3.19
N ASP A 314 -0.40 -15.42 -4.33
CA ASP A 314 -1.84 -15.46 -4.53
C ASP A 314 -2.54 -14.19 -4.05
N PHE A 315 -1.89 -13.04 -4.28
CA PHE A 315 -2.40 -11.77 -3.85
C PHE A 315 -3.65 -11.38 -4.65
N ALA A 316 -4.70 -10.97 -3.95
CA ALA A 316 -5.88 -10.39 -4.56
C ALA A 316 -6.41 -9.24 -3.70
N TRP A 317 -6.73 -8.14 -4.35
CA TRP A 317 -7.37 -6.97 -3.75
C TRP A 317 -8.54 -6.55 -4.66
N ARG A 318 -9.76 -6.77 -4.17
CA ARG A 318 -10.98 -6.69 -4.97
C ARG A 318 -10.88 -7.66 -6.18
N GLU A 319 -10.97 -7.17 -7.39
CA GLU A 319 -10.87 -7.95 -8.63
C GLU A 319 -9.42 -8.09 -9.15
N ARG A 320 -8.50 -7.31 -8.59
CA ARG A 320 -7.09 -7.29 -9.00
C ARG A 320 -6.33 -8.46 -8.40
N LYS A 321 -5.66 -9.24 -9.23
CA LYS A 321 -4.94 -10.45 -8.83
C LYS A 321 -3.49 -10.42 -9.29
N ALA A 322 -2.59 -10.89 -8.44
CA ALA A 322 -1.20 -11.14 -8.77
C ALA A 322 -0.77 -12.47 -8.17
N ASP A 323 -0.10 -13.31 -8.94
CA ASP A 323 0.37 -14.62 -8.47
C ASP A 323 1.52 -14.46 -7.48
N ALA A 324 2.40 -13.49 -7.74
CA ALA A 324 3.50 -13.15 -6.84
C ALA A 324 3.78 -11.65 -6.85
N ILE A 325 4.13 -11.13 -5.68
CA ILE A 325 4.69 -9.79 -5.52
C ILE A 325 5.95 -9.95 -4.67
N MET A 326 7.10 -9.55 -5.21
CA MET A 326 8.36 -9.53 -4.47
C MET A 326 8.83 -8.09 -4.28
N LEU A 327 9.28 -7.78 -3.08
CA LEU A 327 9.82 -6.48 -2.71
C LEU A 327 11.19 -6.68 -2.04
N GLY A 328 12.21 -6.11 -2.62
CA GLY A 328 13.55 -6.00 -2.04
C GLY A 328 13.96 -4.55 -1.91
N ALA A 329 14.29 -4.11 -0.70
CA ALA A 329 14.76 -2.75 -0.45
C ALA A 329 15.85 -2.70 0.61
N ASN A 330 16.80 -1.79 0.43
CA ASN A 330 17.85 -1.47 1.38
C ASN A 330 17.76 0.00 1.76
N TYR A 331 18.14 0.30 3.00
CA TYR A 331 18.24 1.66 3.51
C TYR A 331 19.64 1.90 4.08
N TYR A 332 20.28 2.97 3.69
CA TYR A 332 21.54 3.44 4.25
C TYR A 332 21.72 4.94 4.03
N GLY A 333 22.21 5.65 5.00
CA GLY A 333 22.62 7.05 4.87
C GLY A 333 21.52 8.00 4.33
N ARG A 334 20.25 7.81 4.71
CA ARG A 334 19.06 8.49 4.21
C ARG A 334 18.63 8.10 2.79
N THR A 335 19.28 7.15 2.18
CA THR A 335 18.86 6.64 0.88
C THR A 335 18.18 5.29 1.07
N MET A 336 17.00 5.14 0.53
CA MET A 336 16.34 3.85 0.37
C MET A 336 16.52 3.41 -1.08
N GLN A 337 17.20 2.31 -1.28
CA GLN A 337 17.36 1.67 -2.56
C GLN A 337 16.29 0.59 -2.70
N LEU A 338 15.38 0.77 -3.63
CA LEU A 338 14.47 -0.26 -4.08
C LEU A 338 15.26 -1.17 -5.04
N GLN A 339 15.71 -2.31 -4.55
CA GLN A 339 16.41 -3.27 -5.38
C GLN A 339 15.50 -3.83 -6.46
N GLU A 340 14.31 -4.20 -6.05
CA GLU A 340 13.30 -4.76 -6.93
C GLU A 340 11.92 -4.69 -6.27
N LEU A 341 10.94 -4.21 -7.04
CA LEU A 341 9.53 -4.50 -6.85
C LEU A 341 9.09 -5.29 -8.08
N TYR A 342 8.92 -6.59 -7.93
CA TYR A 342 8.48 -7.49 -8.99
C TYR A 342 7.04 -7.91 -8.77
N ILE A 343 6.21 -7.77 -9.80
CA ILE A 343 4.82 -8.18 -9.79
C ILE A 343 4.62 -9.17 -10.93
N LYS A 344 4.11 -10.35 -10.62
CA LYS A 344 3.78 -11.39 -11.58
C LYS A 344 2.28 -11.65 -11.61
N GLN A 345 1.72 -11.64 -12.80
CA GLN A 345 0.33 -12.02 -13.06
C GLN A 345 0.33 -13.03 -14.21
N ARG A 346 0.28 -14.31 -13.89
CA ARG A 346 0.41 -15.42 -14.83
C ARG A 346 1.67 -15.29 -15.70
N ARG A 347 1.53 -14.80 -16.97
CA ARG A 347 2.64 -14.59 -17.90
C ARG A 347 3.14 -13.15 -17.92
N ASN A 348 2.42 -12.24 -17.28
CA ASN A 348 2.76 -10.83 -17.23
C ASN A 348 3.70 -10.56 -16.05
N GLU A 349 4.71 -9.76 -16.30
CA GLU A 349 5.75 -9.40 -15.35
C GLU A 349 6.01 -7.90 -15.39
N LEU A 350 6.11 -7.29 -14.22
CA LEU A 350 6.48 -5.88 -14.05
C LEU A 350 7.56 -5.81 -12.98
N THR A 351 8.63 -5.12 -13.30
CA THR A 351 9.74 -4.85 -12.39
C THR A 351 9.96 -3.35 -12.28
N LEU A 352 10.08 -2.87 -11.04
CA LEU A 352 10.48 -1.51 -10.71
C LEU A 352 11.69 -1.58 -9.80
N SER A 353 12.74 -0.84 -10.11
CA SER A 353 13.93 -0.70 -9.28
C SER A 353 14.37 0.76 -9.23
N GLY A 354 15.09 1.17 -8.19
CA GLY A 354 15.51 2.57 -8.10
C GLY A 354 15.95 2.97 -6.71
N GLU A 355 16.04 4.27 -6.52
CA GLU A 355 16.44 4.85 -5.24
C GLU A 355 15.55 6.03 -4.84
N THR A 356 15.41 6.23 -3.55
CA THR A 356 14.73 7.40 -3.00
C THR A 356 15.53 8.00 -1.87
N ILE A 357 15.59 9.31 -1.83
CA ILE A 357 16.13 10.05 -0.69
C ILE A 357 15.01 10.20 0.34
N VAL A 358 15.17 9.51 1.47
CA VAL A 358 14.19 9.56 2.55
C VAL A 358 14.43 10.84 3.35
N GLY A 359 13.57 11.82 3.13
CA GLY A 359 13.50 13.03 3.94
C GLY A 359 12.75 12.80 5.26
N PHE A 360 12.38 13.88 5.94
CA PHE A 360 11.52 13.80 7.13
C PHE A 360 10.08 13.42 6.80
N ASP A 361 9.68 13.52 5.53
CA ASP A 361 8.34 13.17 5.04
C ASP A 361 8.37 11.86 4.25
N TRP A 362 8.02 10.76 4.93
CA TRP A 362 7.91 9.43 4.33
C TRP A 362 6.79 9.30 3.30
N LEU A 363 5.83 10.24 3.31
CA LEU A 363 4.67 10.20 2.42
C LEU A 363 4.96 10.85 1.06
N ASN A 364 6.05 11.62 0.96
CA ASN A 364 6.47 12.29 -0.27
C ASN A 364 7.95 12.00 -0.57
N PRO A 365 8.29 10.75 -0.91
CA PRO A 365 9.66 10.38 -1.25
C PRO A 365 10.08 11.00 -2.60
N ASP A 366 11.34 11.37 -2.73
CA ASP A 366 11.98 11.69 -4.01
C ASP A 366 12.53 10.37 -4.59
N PHE A 367 11.74 9.68 -5.43
CA PHE A 367 12.07 8.37 -5.99
C PHE A 367 12.53 8.51 -7.44
N ARG A 368 13.64 7.88 -7.79
CA ARG A 368 14.15 7.74 -9.15
C ARG A 368 14.37 6.26 -9.46
N GLY A 369 13.81 5.80 -10.55
CA GLY A 369 13.88 4.37 -10.85
C GLY A 369 13.64 4.02 -12.30
N ASP A 370 13.97 2.77 -12.60
CA ASP A 370 13.73 2.13 -13.87
C ASP A 370 12.50 1.21 -13.77
N ILE A 371 11.65 1.26 -14.78
CA ILE A 371 10.49 0.39 -14.94
C ILE A 371 10.70 -0.52 -16.15
N VAL A 372 10.45 -1.80 -15.96
CA VAL A 372 10.45 -2.80 -17.04
C VAL A 372 9.21 -3.65 -16.88
N ALA A 373 8.39 -3.71 -17.94
CA ALA A 373 7.24 -4.62 -17.96
C ALA A 373 7.28 -5.49 -19.21
N SER A 374 6.97 -6.77 -19.02
CA SER A 374 6.80 -7.75 -20.09
C SER A 374 5.39 -8.32 -19.97
N ILE A 375 4.48 -7.81 -20.78
CA ILE A 375 3.08 -8.15 -20.77
C ILE A 375 2.86 -9.12 -21.92
N LYS A 376 2.65 -10.41 -21.61
CA LYS A 376 2.43 -11.48 -22.59
C LYS A 376 0.95 -11.72 -22.88
N ASP A 377 0.08 -11.13 -22.08
CA ASP A 377 -1.38 -11.20 -22.22
C ASP A 377 -1.93 -9.83 -21.79
N LEU A 378 -2.15 -8.97 -22.79
CA LEU A 378 -2.60 -7.60 -22.58
C LEU A 378 -4.03 -7.57 -22.00
N GLY A 379 -4.89 -8.51 -22.35
CA GLY A 379 -6.25 -8.60 -21.84
C GLY A 379 -6.27 -8.81 -20.32
N GLN A 380 -5.47 -9.74 -19.82
CA GLN A 380 -5.34 -9.97 -18.37
C GLN A 380 -4.70 -8.77 -17.65
N PHE A 381 -3.74 -8.11 -18.27
CA PHE A 381 -3.14 -6.92 -17.68
C PHE A 381 -4.15 -5.77 -17.58
N ALA A 382 -5.01 -5.62 -18.55
CA ALA A 382 -6.08 -4.63 -18.59
C ALA A 382 -7.09 -4.78 -17.42
N GLU A 383 -7.34 -6.02 -16.95
CA GLU A 383 -8.16 -6.30 -15.77
C GLU A 383 -7.65 -5.58 -14.50
N LEU A 384 -6.32 -5.39 -14.34
CA LEU A 384 -5.76 -4.67 -13.21
C LEU A 384 -6.24 -3.21 -13.13
N PHE A 385 -6.63 -2.65 -14.27
CA PHE A 385 -7.12 -1.28 -14.39
C PHE A 385 -8.65 -1.21 -14.55
N GLY A 386 -9.35 -2.35 -14.43
CA GLY A 386 -10.81 -2.42 -14.56
C GLY A 386 -11.32 -2.38 -15.99
N ALA A 387 -10.44 -2.60 -16.99
CA ALA A 387 -10.85 -2.70 -18.39
C ALA A 387 -11.31 -4.12 -18.73
N SER A 388 -12.19 -4.24 -19.73
CA SER A 388 -12.66 -5.55 -20.21
C SER A 388 -11.51 -6.30 -20.90
N PRO A 389 -11.17 -7.52 -20.45
CA PRO A 389 -10.09 -8.30 -21.06
C PRO A 389 -10.36 -8.68 -22.52
N ALA A 390 -11.63 -8.80 -22.92
CA ALA A 390 -12.00 -9.17 -24.29
C ALA A 390 -11.66 -8.09 -25.33
N ALA A 391 -11.49 -6.83 -24.90
CA ALA A 391 -11.18 -5.72 -25.78
C ALA A 391 -9.69 -5.64 -26.15
N PHE A 392 -8.83 -6.38 -25.44
CA PHE A 392 -7.38 -6.31 -25.58
C PHE A 392 -6.78 -7.70 -25.67
N ASP A 393 -5.77 -7.86 -26.54
CA ASP A 393 -4.97 -9.08 -26.67
C ASP A 393 -3.58 -8.72 -27.18
N GLY A 394 -2.64 -9.66 -27.12
CA GLY A 394 -1.28 -9.51 -27.63
C GLY A 394 -0.23 -9.24 -26.57
N THR A 395 0.96 -8.89 -27.03
CA THR A 395 2.13 -8.71 -26.17
C THR A 395 2.60 -7.26 -26.17
N VAL A 396 2.96 -6.74 -24.96
CA VAL A 396 3.51 -5.39 -24.80
C VAL A 396 4.73 -5.43 -23.91
N ALA A 397 5.79 -4.73 -24.30
CA ALA A 397 6.95 -4.46 -23.47
C ALA A 397 7.05 -2.97 -23.19
N ILE A 398 7.28 -2.64 -21.91
CA ILE A 398 7.47 -1.26 -21.45
C ILE A 398 8.84 -1.16 -20.80
N ARG A 399 9.60 -0.15 -21.17
CA ARG A 399 10.87 0.18 -20.51
C ARG A 399 10.98 1.68 -20.36
N GLY A 400 11.49 2.13 -19.22
CA GLY A 400 11.70 3.56 -19.04
C GLY A 400 12.24 3.93 -17.69
N ARG A 401 12.38 5.22 -17.49
CA ARG A 401 12.79 5.83 -16.24
C ARG A 401 11.69 6.71 -15.71
N VAL A 402 11.47 6.64 -14.41
CA VAL A 402 10.49 7.46 -13.71
C VAL A 402 11.15 8.17 -12.54
N HIS A 403 10.77 9.40 -12.33
CA HIS A 403 11.13 10.21 -11.17
C HIS A 403 9.86 10.72 -10.54
N ALA A 404 9.60 10.32 -9.30
CA ALA A 404 8.41 10.71 -8.54
C ALA A 404 8.82 11.56 -7.35
N ARG A 405 8.33 12.80 -7.28
CA ARG A 405 8.58 13.76 -6.21
C ARG A 405 7.33 14.56 -5.88
N GLU A 406 6.93 14.62 -4.61
CA GLU A 406 5.84 15.47 -4.13
C GLU A 406 4.53 15.34 -4.95
N ARG A 407 4.15 14.13 -5.35
CA ARG A 407 3.03 13.80 -6.23
C ARG A 407 3.24 14.16 -7.71
N ASN A 408 4.39 14.63 -8.08
CA ASN A 408 4.77 14.84 -9.47
C ASN A 408 5.50 13.58 -9.98
N ILE A 409 5.24 13.21 -11.22
CA ILE A 409 5.88 12.08 -11.88
C ILE A 409 6.49 12.59 -13.19
N ASP A 410 7.80 12.53 -13.27
CA ASP A 410 8.57 12.85 -14.47
C ASP A 410 9.20 11.58 -15.02
N GLY A 411 9.44 11.51 -16.32
CA GLY A 411 10.10 10.33 -16.88
C GLY A 411 9.91 10.15 -18.36
N GLU A 412 10.48 9.07 -18.85
CA GLU A 412 10.36 8.65 -20.25
C GLU A 412 10.09 7.15 -20.30
N LEU A 413 9.08 6.79 -21.07
CA LEU A 413 8.69 5.40 -21.28
C LEU A 413 8.75 5.07 -22.78
N ALA A 414 9.39 3.97 -23.10
CA ALA A 414 9.31 3.33 -24.41
C ALA A 414 8.40 2.12 -24.32
N VAL A 415 7.43 2.04 -25.21
CA VAL A 415 6.45 0.97 -25.27
C VAL A 415 6.57 0.32 -26.65
N THR A 416 6.66 -1.00 -26.69
CA THR A 416 6.60 -1.79 -27.92
C THR A 416 5.58 -2.89 -27.74
N GLY A 417 4.89 -3.25 -28.82
CA GLY A 417 3.90 -4.31 -28.77
C GLY A 417 3.83 -5.06 -30.09
N ASP A 418 3.48 -6.33 -30.01
CA ASP A 418 3.37 -7.21 -31.16
C ASP A 418 2.09 -8.03 -31.10
N ALA A 419 1.49 -8.27 -32.29
CA ALA A 419 0.28 -9.05 -32.46
C ALA A 419 -0.86 -8.61 -31.54
N LEU A 420 -1.13 -7.31 -31.52
CA LEU A 420 -2.09 -6.70 -30.60
C LEU A 420 -3.53 -6.77 -31.16
N LYS A 421 -4.46 -6.78 -30.22
CA LYS A 421 -5.86 -6.45 -30.47
C LYS A 421 -6.24 -5.31 -29.54
N ILE A 422 -6.62 -4.18 -30.08
CA ILE A 422 -6.97 -2.97 -29.33
C ILE A 422 -8.38 -2.56 -29.72
N LEU A 423 -9.32 -2.59 -28.76
CA LEU A 423 -10.74 -2.30 -29.00
C LEU A 423 -11.31 -3.09 -30.20
N HIS A 424 -10.93 -4.38 -30.28
CA HIS A 424 -11.27 -5.30 -31.35
C HIS A 424 -10.54 -5.12 -32.70
N ALA A 425 -9.78 -4.02 -32.88
CA ALA A 425 -8.98 -3.82 -34.08
C ALA A 425 -7.65 -4.60 -33.98
N PRO A 426 -7.29 -5.42 -34.97
CA PRO A 426 -6.01 -6.10 -35.03
C PRO A 426 -4.90 -5.11 -35.40
N VAL A 427 -3.76 -5.21 -34.70
CA VAL A 427 -2.57 -4.38 -34.90
C VAL A 427 -1.33 -5.28 -34.85
N ASP A 428 -0.50 -5.25 -35.88
CA ASP A 428 0.70 -6.10 -35.94
C ASP A 428 1.78 -5.61 -35.00
N SER A 429 2.00 -4.28 -34.95
CA SER A 429 3.01 -3.69 -34.08
C SER A 429 2.56 -2.35 -33.49
N LEU A 430 3.02 -2.09 -32.28
CA LEU A 430 2.92 -0.83 -31.55
C LEU A 430 4.33 -0.35 -31.21
N THR A 431 4.60 0.91 -31.45
CA THR A 431 5.79 1.60 -30.92
C THR A 431 5.34 2.94 -30.37
N ALA A 432 5.67 3.21 -29.10
CA ALA A 432 5.38 4.52 -28.50
C ALA A 432 6.53 5.02 -27.62
N ARG A 433 6.69 6.34 -27.59
CA ARG A 433 7.54 7.06 -26.65
C ARG A 433 6.70 8.09 -25.92
N VAL A 434 6.67 7.95 -24.61
CA VAL A 434 5.84 8.78 -23.73
C VAL A 434 6.75 9.52 -22.77
N GLY A 435 6.74 10.83 -22.82
CA GLY A 435 7.34 11.71 -21.82
C GLY A 435 6.34 12.04 -20.73
N LEU A 436 6.75 11.92 -19.49
CA LEU A 436 5.99 12.35 -18.31
C LEU A 436 6.68 13.57 -17.73
N ASP A 437 5.97 14.66 -17.53
CA ASP A 437 6.49 15.88 -16.94
C ASP A 437 5.45 16.42 -15.94
N SER A 438 5.62 16.00 -14.69
CA SER A 438 4.86 16.43 -13.50
C SER A 438 3.34 16.42 -13.64
N LYS A 439 2.81 17.16 -14.58
CA LYS A 439 1.37 17.30 -14.84
C LYS A 439 1.03 17.18 -16.33
N GLN A 440 2.04 16.98 -17.13
CA GLN A 440 1.92 16.87 -18.57
C GLN A 440 2.33 15.47 -19.04
N VAL A 441 1.54 14.90 -19.90
CA VAL A 441 1.90 13.71 -20.68
C VAL A 441 2.20 14.15 -22.09
N ARG A 442 3.41 13.87 -22.54
CA ARG A 442 3.86 14.12 -23.90
C ARG A 442 3.96 12.79 -24.64
N LEU A 443 3.28 12.69 -25.74
CA LEU A 443 3.37 11.57 -26.64
C LEU A 443 4.29 11.99 -27.79
N ASP A 444 5.59 11.64 -27.67
CA ASP A 444 6.60 12.03 -28.66
C ASP A 444 6.39 11.26 -29.98
N GLN A 445 5.92 10.03 -29.87
CA GLN A 445 5.57 9.18 -31.00
C GLN A 445 4.70 8.03 -30.49
N LEU A 446 3.57 7.83 -31.15
CA LEU A 446 2.81 6.59 -31.10
C LEU A 446 2.63 6.11 -32.54
N GLU A 447 3.05 4.91 -32.86
CA GLU A 447 2.83 4.31 -34.17
C GLU A 447 2.20 2.93 -33.97
N LEU A 448 1.02 2.75 -34.56
CA LEU A 448 0.36 1.46 -34.72
C LEU A 448 0.45 1.06 -36.20
N LYS A 449 0.83 -0.17 -36.47
CA LYS A 449 0.93 -0.70 -37.84
C LYS A 449 0.15 -2.00 -37.97
N ARG A 450 -0.46 -2.17 -39.15
CA ARG A 450 -1.02 -3.42 -39.62
C ARG A 450 -0.77 -3.53 -41.10
N ASN A 451 0.08 -4.46 -41.53
CA ASN A 451 0.57 -4.54 -42.92
C ASN A 451 1.17 -3.16 -43.33
N ASP A 452 0.59 -2.57 -44.41
CA ASP A 452 0.99 -1.25 -44.90
C ASP A 452 0.19 -0.11 -44.27
N ASP A 453 -0.79 -0.42 -43.43
CA ASP A 453 -1.61 0.55 -42.73
C ASP A 453 -0.89 1.07 -41.47
N PHE A 454 -1.08 2.33 -41.17
CA PHE A 454 -0.53 2.91 -39.95
C PHE A 454 -1.42 4.00 -39.36
N LEU A 455 -1.34 4.12 -38.03
CA LEU A 455 -1.80 5.29 -37.26
C LEU A 455 -0.61 5.83 -36.49
N ARG A 456 -0.26 7.10 -36.73
CA ARG A 456 0.73 7.85 -35.97
C ARG A 456 0.06 8.93 -35.18
N VAL A 457 0.42 9.06 -33.90
CA VAL A 457 -0.09 10.09 -33.03
C VAL A 457 1.08 10.72 -32.28
N ASP A 458 1.11 12.04 -32.25
CA ASP A 458 2.01 12.83 -31.42
C ASP A 458 1.25 13.96 -30.74
N GLY A 459 1.81 14.49 -29.65
CA GLY A 459 1.22 15.62 -28.97
C GLY A 459 1.43 15.64 -27.45
N ARG A 460 0.62 16.43 -26.77
CA ARG A 460 0.72 16.63 -25.33
C ARG A 460 -0.65 16.88 -24.69
N ILE A 461 -0.75 16.49 -23.42
CA ILE A 461 -1.93 16.74 -22.57
C ILE A 461 -1.43 17.28 -21.23
N ASP A 462 -1.90 18.47 -20.84
CA ASP A 462 -1.57 19.13 -19.57
C ASP A 462 -2.74 19.01 -18.59
N PHE A 463 -2.61 18.14 -17.60
CA PHE A 463 -3.63 17.91 -16.57
C PHE A 463 -3.76 19.06 -15.56
N ALA A 464 -2.76 19.95 -15.47
CA ALA A 464 -2.82 21.11 -14.58
C ALA A 464 -3.65 22.25 -15.16
N ARG A 465 -3.77 22.30 -16.49
CA ARG A 465 -4.49 23.34 -17.22
C ARG A 465 -5.80 22.83 -17.77
N ASN A 466 -6.63 22.23 -16.94
CA ASN A 466 -7.93 21.70 -17.34
C ASN A 466 -7.83 20.75 -18.56
N GLN A 467 -6.84 19.84 -18.55
CA GLN A 467 -6.57 18.91 -19.66
C GLN A 467 -6.29 19.63 -21.01
N ALA A 468 -5.59 20.76 -20.94
CA ALA A 468 -5.15 21.42 -22.16
C ALA A 468 -4.35 20.45 -23.03
N HIS A 469 -4.71 20.35 -24.29
CA HIS A 469 -4.15 19.34 -25.20
C HIS A 469 -3.83 19.93 -26.56
N GLU A 470 -2.82 19.32 -27.17
CA GLU A 470 -2.41 19.55 -28.55
C GLU A 470 -1.99 18.19 -29.10
N LEU A 471 -2.79 17.64 -30.00
CA LEU A 471 -2.61 16.29 -30.55
C LEU A 471 -2.63 16.38 -32.07
N SER A 472 -1.76 15.60 -32.70
CA SER A 472 -1.75 15.38 -34.15
C SER A 472 -1.80 13.89 -34.40
N ALA A 473 -2.69 13.46 -35.27
CA ALA A 473 -2.80 12.06 -35.67
C ALA A 473 -2.79 11.96 -37.21
N GLU A 474 -2.02 11.02 -37.73
CA GLU A 474 -1.97 10.67 -39.13
C GLU A 474 -2.39 9.20 -39.29
N LEU A 475 -3.39 8.95 -40.09
CA LEU A 475 -3.91 7.63 -40.41
C LEU A 475 -3.76 7.35 -41.87
N SER A 476 -3.25 6.18 -42.24
CA SER A 476 -3.27 5.65 -43.57
C SER A 476 -3.76 4.21 -43.54
N CYS A 477 -4.83 3.92 -44.26
CA CYS A 477 -5.50 2.64 -44.28
C CYS A 477 -5.95 2.31 -45.69
N HIS A 478 -5.66 1.10 -46.20
CA HIS A 478 -6.00 0.65 -47.52
C HIS A 478 -7.45 0.10 -47.59
N GLU A 479 -7.87 -0.62 -46.57
CA GLU A 479 -9.19 -1.24 -46.46
C GLU A 479 -9.77 -1.00 -45.05
N LEU A 480 -10.65 -0.01 -44.93
CA LEU A 480 -11.31 0.32 -43.65
C LEU A 480 -12.22 -0.82 -43.14
N ASP A 481 -12.75 -1.64 -44.04
CA ASP A 481 -13.56 -2.80 -43.69
C ASP A 481 -12.86 -3.79 -42.76
N ASP A 482 -11.56 -3.91 -42.91
CA ASP A 482 -10.73 -4.82 -42.15
C ASP A 482 -10.68 -4.49 -40.65
N TYR A 483 -11.00 -3.26 -40.28
CA TYR A 483 -10.98 -2.79 -38.89
C TYR A 483 -12.33 -2.90 -38.20
N ALA A 484 -13.37 -3.34 -38.94
CA ALA A 484 -14.76 -3.39 -38.45
C ALA A 484 -15.19 -2.09 -37.74
N LEU A 485 -14.63 -0.95 -38.17
CA LEU A 485 -14.95 0.36 -37.64
C LEU A 485 -16.39 0.72 -38.04
N GLN A 486 -17.28 0.75 -37.06
CA GLN A 486 -18.61 1.30 -37.20
C GLN A 486 -18.60 2.73 -36.68
N LEU A 487 -18.53 3.71 -37.56
CA LEU A 487 -18.74 5.09 -37.18
C LEU A 487 -20.23 5.37 -37.03
N PRO A 488 -20.64 6.01 -35.93
CA PRO A 488 -22.05 6.18 -35.59
C PRO A 488 -22.90 6.86 -36.67
N LEU A 489 -22.30 7.64 -37.55
CA LEU A 489 -22.97 8.42 -38.59
C LEU A 489 -22.80 7.86 -40.02
N LEU A 490 -21.71 7.14 -40.25
CA LEU A 490 -21.30 6.72 -41.57
C LEU A 490 -21.48 5.22 -41.79
N GLY A 491 -21.97 4.50 -40.77
CA GLY A 491 -22.11 3.06 -40.83
C GLY A 491 -20.76 2.35 -40.93
N LYS A 492 -20.71 1.24 -41.67
CA LYS A 492 -19.48 0.52 -41.94
C LYS A 492 -18.71 1.27 -43.04
N LEU A 493 -17.56 1.80 -42.71
CA LEU A 493 -16.69 2.46 -43.68
C LEU A 493 -15.96 1.38 -44.51
N ALA A 494 -15.95 1.56 -45.81
CA ALA A 494 -15.26 0.69 -46.77
C ALA A 494 -14.27 1.49 -47.60
N GLY A 495 -13.20 0.81 -48.06
CA GLY A 495 -12.19 1.37 -48.93
C GLY A 495 -11.04 2.05 -48.26
N SER A 496 -10.22 2.79 -49.00
CA SER A 496 -9.01 3.43 -48.52
C SER A 496 -9.29 4.75 -47.81
N PHE A 497 -8.48 5.04 -46.78
CA PHE A 497 -8.50 6.30 -46.04
C PHE A 497 -7.09 6.75 -45.72
N LYS A 498 -6.79 8.00 -46.03
CA LYS A 498 -5.58 8.65 -45.62
C LYS A 498 -5.88 10.05 -45.08
N GLY A 499 -5.57 10.30 -43.83
CA GLY A 499 -5.96 11.57 -43.23
C GLY A 499 -5.06 12.03 -42.12
N LYS A 500 -5.11 13.34 -41.86
CA LYS A 500 -4.44 14.00 -40.77
C LYS A 500 -5.46 14.72 -39.91
N LEU A 501 -5.49 14.38 -38.63
CA LEU A 501 -6.35 14.99 -37.62
C LEU A 501 -5.48 15.79 -36.67
N GLN A 502 -5.94 17.01 -36.34
CA GLN A 502 -5.32 17.84 -35.32
C GLN A 502 -6.39 18.21 -34.30
N ALA A 503 -6.04 18.13 -33.02
CA ALA A 503 -6.92 18.52 -31.93
C ALA A 503 -6.15 19.43 -30.96
N SER A 504 -6.74 20.56 -30.61
CA SER A 504 -6.13 21.49 -29.64
C SER A 504 -7.21 22.17 -28.82
N GLY A 505 -6.91 22.43 -27.55
CA GLY A 505 -7.88 23.06 -26.65
C GLY A 505 -7.68 22.64 -25.20
N ASP A 506 -8.78 22.61 -24.46
CA ASP A 506 -8.81 22.19 -23.06
C ASP A 506 -10.08 21.34 -22.75
N GLY A 507 -10.30 21.05 -21.47
CA GLY A 507 -11.47 20.26 -21.03
C GLY A 507 -12.83 20.89 -21.37
N ASN A 508 -12.90 22.20 -21.53
CA ASN A 508 -14.13 22.93 -21.81
C ASN A 508 -14.29 23.21 -23.31
N GLU A 509 -13.21 23.57 -23.98
CA GLU A 509 -13.20 23.92 -25.39
C GLU A 509 -12.08 23.21 -26.13
N SER A 510 -12.41 22.51 -27.20
CA SER A 510 -11.44 21.80 -28.04
C SER A 510 -11.77 21.99 -29.51
N ARG A 511 -10.81 22.46 -30.28
CA ARG A 511 -10.90 22.56 -31.74
C ARG A 511 -10.28 21.31 -32.36
N VAL A 512 -10.99 20.71 -33.27
CA VAL A 512 -10.55 19.53 -34.04
C VAL A 512 -10.60 19.88 -35.52
N SER A 513 -9.55 19.57 -36.27
CA SER A 513 -9.53 19.68 -37.72
C SER A 513 -9.09 18.34 -38.33
N LEU A 514 -9.70 18.00 -39.44
CA LEU A 514 -9.42 16.78 -40.22
C LEU A 514 -9.21 17.17 -41.70
N ASN A 515 -8.10 16.70 -42.26
CA ASN A 515 -7.89 16.71 -43.72
C ASN A 515 -7.62 15.26 -44.14
N ALA A 516 -8.44 14.75 -45.04
CA ALA A 516 -8.35 13.33 -45.40
C ALA A 516 -8.71 13.12 -46.89
N GLU A 517 -8.20 12.02 -47.39
CA GLU A 517 -8.60 11.41 -48.67
C GLU A 517 -9.23 10.07 -48.36
N ALA A 518 -10.45 9.87 -48.80
CA ALA A 518 -11.22 8.62 -48.63
C ALA A 518 -11.66 8.13 -49.99
N ASN A 519 -11.06 7.07 -50.49
CA ASN A 519 -11.22 6.63 -51.88
C ASN A 519 -10.92 7.77 -52.88
N GLU A 520 -11.95 8.22 -53.61
CA GLU A 520 -11.84 9.31 -54.58
C GLU A 520 -12.22 10.69 -53.99
N PHE A 521 -12.58 10.73 -52.67
CA PHE A 521 -13.05 11.94 -52.03
C PHE A 521 -11.95 12.61 -51.22
N THR A 522 -11.86 13.93 -51.33
CA THR A 522 -11.12 14.77 -50.39
C THR A 522 -12.09 15.27 -49.33
N ILE A 523 -11.70 15.13 -48.07
CA ILE A 523 -12.48 15.54 -46.91
C ILE A 523 -11.69 16.61 -46.15
N SER A 524 -12.31 17.75 -45.88
CA SER A 524 -11.78 18.78 -44.99
C SER A 524 -12.85 19.12 -43.95
N ALA A 525 -12.48 19.05 -42.66
CA ALA A 525 -13.43 19.35 -41.60
C ALA A 525 -12.78 20.13 -40.48
N ALA A 526 -13.51 21.06 -39.85
CA ALA A 526 -13.16 21.68 -38.60
C ALA A 526 -14.38 21.80 -37.70
N ALA A 527 -14.18 21.49 -36.43
CA ALA A 527 -15.23 21.58 -35.44
C ALA A 527 -14.66 22.09 -34.10
N VAL A 528 -15.51 22.79 -33.36
CA VAL A 528 -15.20 23.25 -31.99
C VAL A 528 -16.16 22.61 -31.02
N ARG A 529 -15.61 21.92 -30.05
CA ARG A 529 -16.36 21.35 -28.93
C ARG A 529 -16.42 22.36 -27.80
N HIS A 530 -17.62 22.68 -27.33
CA HIS A 530 -17.86 23.41 -26.10
C HIS A 530 -18.61 22.49 -25.13
N ASN A 531 -17.93 21.98 -24.11
CA ASN A 531 -18.49 21.01 -23.16
C ASN A 531 -19.12 19.80 -23.85
N GLN A 532 -20.47 19.78 -23.94
CA GLN A 532 -21.25 18.71 -24.56
C GLN A 532 -21.80 19.07 -25.94
N SER A 533 -21.54 20.27 -26.45
CA SER A 533 -21.91 20.71 -27.78
C SER A 533 -20.70 20.67 -28.71
N LEU A 534 -20.94 20.34 -29.96
CA LEU A 534 -19.96 20.37 -31.04
C LEU A 534 -20.50 21.28 -32.13
N THR A 535 -19.79 22.36 -32.43
CA THR A 535 -20.09 23.23 -33.57
C THR A 535 -19.17 22.86 -34.71
N ILE A 536 -19.76 22.42 -35.83
CA ILE A 536 -19.06 22.08 -37.06
C ILE A 536 -18.90 23.35 -37.86
N GLU A 537 -17.66 23.88 -37.88
CA GLU A 537 -17.33 25.16 -38.58
C GLU A 537 -17.41 24.94 -40.11
N HIS A 538 -16.86 23.81 -40.55
CA HIS A 538 -17.01 23.32 -41.92
C HIS A 538 -16.77 21.85 -41.97
N PHE A 539 -17.41 21.21 -42.93
CA PHE A 539 -17.20 19.80 -43.31
C PHE A 539 -17.40 19.73 -44.83
N ASP A 540 -16.30 19.70 -45.56
CA ASP A 540 -16.28 19.74 -47.01
C ASP A 540 -15.92 18.38 -47.57
N ILE A 541 -16.66 17.93 -48.55
CA ILE A 541 -16.41 16.66 -49.29
C ILE A 541 -16.35 17.04 -50.77
N ALA A 542 -15.26 16.70 -51.42
CA ALA A 542 -15.07 16.98 -52.84
C ALA A 542 -14.49 15.77 -53.56
N ASN A 543 -14.96 15.56 -54.80
CA ASN A 543 -14.28 14.76 -55.82
C ASN A 543 -14.42 15.47 -57.16
N GLY A 544 -13.95 14.91 -58.28
CA GLY A 544 -14.04 15.55 -59.62
C GLY A 544 -15.44 16.01 -60.01
N ASP A 545 -16.48 15.35 -59.51
CA ASP A 545 -17.89 15.56 -59.83
C ASP A 545 -18.73 16.17 -58.70
N LEU A 546 -18.17 16.22 -57.47
CA LEU A 546 -18.89 16.64 -56.28
C LEU A 546 -18.09 17.68 -55.51
N ASP A 547 -18.77 18.74 -55.06
CA ASP A 547 -18.25 19.71 -54.10
C ASP A 547 -19.38 20.11 -53.16
N ALA A 548 -19.35 19.59 -51.94
CA ALA A 548 -20.38 19.81 -50.93
C ALA A 548 -19.77 20.20 -49.58
N GLY A 549 -20.16 21.37 -49.10
CA GLY A 549 -19.76 21.88 -47.79
C GLY A 549 -20.96 21.95 -46.85
N PHE A 550 -20.69 21.60 -45.58
CA PHE A 550 -21.67 21.62 -44.50
C PHE A 550 -21.14 22.42 -43.31
N THR A 551 -22.05 23.10 -42.63
CA THR A 551 -21.86 23.64 -41.31
C THR A 551 -22.92 23.10 -40.37
N GLY A 552 -22.71 23.08 -39.06
CA GLY A 552 -23.77 22.59 -38.21
C GLY A 552 -23.41 22.48 -36.74
N GLU A 553 -24.31 21.88 -36.01
CA GLU A 553 -24.18 21.68 -34.58
C GLU A 553 -24.56 20.24 -34.18
N ALA A 554 -23.84 19.67 -33.22
CA ALA A 554 -24.14 18.39 -32.64
C ALA A 554 -24.13 18.49 -31.12
N VAL A 555 -25.03 17.76 -30.46
CA VAL A 555 -25.03 17.64 -28.99
C VAL A 555 -24.50 16.25 -28.65
N LEU A 556 -23.38 16.22 -27.93
CA LEU A 556 -22.70 14.96 -27.53
C LEU A 556 -23.41 14.24 -26.38
N ALA A 557 -24.33 14.93 -25.69
CA ALA A 557 -25.17 14.33 -24.66
C ALA A 557 -26.41 13.66 -25.27
N GLU A 558 -27.02 12.74 -24.53
CA GLU A 558 -28.23 12.02 -24.95
C GLU A 558 -29.47 12.95 -25.06
N PRO A 559 -30.34 12.77 -26.06
CA PRO A 559 -30.11 12.06 -27.31
C PRO A 559 -29.18 12.85 -28.24
N ARG A 560 -28.32 12.16 -28.96
CA ARG A 560 -27.36 12.80 -29.86
C ARG A 560 -28.11 13.34 -31.08
N LYS A 561 -28.11 14.65 -31.22
CA LYS A 561 -28.75 15.34 -32.35
C LYS A 561 -27.66 16.08 -33.13
N ILE A 562 -27.67 15.86 -34.43
CA ILE A 562 -26.77 16.55 -35.35
C ILE A 562 -27.63 17.31 -36.35
N HIS A 563 -27.40 18.62 -36.43
CA HIS A 563 -28.03 19.49 -37.38
C HIS A 563 -26.96 19.99 -38.35
N LEU A 564 -27.06 19.56 -39.62
CA LEU A 564 -26.17 19.99 -40.68
C LEU A 564 -26.95 20.91 -41.65
N SER A 565 -26.35 22.01 -42.00
CA SER A 565 -26.85 22.94 -43.03
C SER A 565 -25.85 22.95 -44.18
N LEU A 566 -26.34 22.85 -45.40
CA LEU A 566 -25.53 22.92 -46.60
C LEU A 566 -24.99 24.36 -46.75
N SER A 567 -23.72 24.50 -47.13
CA SER A 567 -23.12 25.78 -47.44
C SER A 567 -23.86 26.44 -48.62
N PRO A 568 -24.07 27.77 -48.62
CA PRO A 568 -24.77 28.48 -49.69
C PRO A 568 -24.16 28.32 -51.10
N THR A 569 -22.88 27.93 -51.15
CA THR A 569 -22.12 27.75 -52.41
C THR A 569 -22.14 26.31 -52.91
N SER A 570 -22.74 25.38 -52.16
CA SER A 570 -22.72 23.94 -52.46
C SER A 570 -24.04 23.48 -53.01
N GLU A 571 -23.98 22.66 -54.06
CA GLU A 571 -25.14 21.99 -54.66
C GLU A 571 -25.06 20.50 -54.38
N LEU A 572 -26.18 19.95 -53.84
CA LEU A 572 -26.31 18.54 -53.52
C LEU A 572 -27.38 17.92 -54.40
N ARG A 573 -27.01 16.90 -55.20
CA ARG A 573 -27.94 16.08 -55.92
C ARG A 573 -27.96 14.67 -55.31
N LEU A 574 -29.13 14.21 -54.92
CA LEU A 574 -29.35 12.83 -54.51
C LEU A 574 -29.95 12.05 -55.68
N ASP A 575 -29.18 11.12 -56.25
CA ASP A 575 -29.67 10.17 -57.24
C ASP A 575 -30.17 8.91 -56.53
N PHE A 576 -31.48 8.67 -56.61
CA PHE A 576 -32.10 7.43 -56.14
C PHE A 576 -32.19 6.47 -57.31
N ALA A 577 -31.53 5.30 -57.22
CA ALA A 577 -31.78 4.22 -58.14
C ALA A 577 -33.18 3.65 -57.86
N GLU A 578 -33.99 3.52 -58.88
CA GLU A 578 -35.34 2.92 -58.80
C GLU A 578 -35.27 1.56 -58.11
N GLY A 579 -35.90 1.46 -56.95
CA GLY A 579 -36.13 0.20 -56.25
C GLY A 579 -35.10 -0.18 -55.14
N ASN A 580 -34.10 0.63 -54.84
CA ASN A 580 -33.11 0.28 -53.82
C ASN A 580 -32.95 1.40 -52.77
N THR A 581 -33.72 1.29 -51.71
CA THR A 581 -33.78 2.25 -50.59
C THR A 581 -32.65 2.13 -49.56
N THR A 582 -31.68 1.26 -49.81
CA THR A 582 -30.54 1.02 -48.92
C THR A 582 -29.36 1.97 -49.16
N CYS A 583 -29.49 2.97 -49.98
CA CYS A 583 -28.37 3.74 -50.50
C CYS A 583 -28.05 5.02 -49.77
N LEU A 584 -28.47 5.22 -48.52
CA LEU A 584 -27.87 6.26 -47.68
C LEU A 584 -26.44 5.91 -47.18
N HIS A 585 -26.03 4.67 -47.33
CA HIS A 585 -24.64 4.24 -47.12
C HIS A 585 -23.67 4.65 -48.24
N GLY A 586 -24.17 5.14 -49.34
CA GLY A 586 -23.39 5.69 -50.44
C GLY A 586 -24.13 6.91 -50.98
N VAL A 587 -24.20 7.97 -50.17
CA VAL A 587 -24.63 9.27 -50.68
C VAL A 587 -23.60 9.70 -51.69
N LEU A 588 -23.84 9.39 -52.94
CA LEU A 588 -23.15 9.98 -54.08
C LEU A 588 -23.70 11.39 -54.22
N LEU A 589 -22.95 12.33 -53.65
CA LEU A 589 -23.20 13.73 -53.85
C LEU A 589 -22.62 14.09 -55.21
N LYS A 590 -23.48 14.25 -56.25
CA LYS A 590 -23.05 14.71 -57.56
C LYS A 590 -23.47 16.13 -57.76
N ARG A 591 -22.55 16.96 -58.25
CA ARG A 591 -22.86 18.30 -58.75
C ARG A 591 -23.75 18.12 -59.97
N SER A 592 -24.92 18.71 -59.96
CA SER A 592 -25.88 18.62 -61.09
C SER A 592 -25.93 19.94 -61.85
N GLU A 593 -25.88 19.85 -63.19
CA GLU A 593 -26.14 21.03 -64.07
C GLU A 593 -27.61 21.47 -64.03
N ALA A 594 -28.54 20.62 -63.51
CA ALA A 594 -29.96 20.95 -63.35
C ALA A 594 -30.37 20.64 -61.87
N GLY A 595 -29.87 21.43 -60.96
CA GLY A 595 -29.84 21.08 -59.56
C GLY A 595 -31.11 21.25 -58.76
N THR A 596 -31.37 20.28 -57.88
CA THR A 596 -32.22 20.47 -56.71
C THR A 596 -31.31 20.91 -55.56
N SER A 597 -31.46 22.15 -55.08
CA SER A 597 -30.69 22.62 -53.95
C SER A 597 -31.37 22.26 -52.63
N PHE A 598 -30.62 21.66 -51.72
CA PHE A 598 -31.07 21.36 -50.35
C PHE A 598 -30.52 22.40 -49.38
N SER A 599 -31.39 23.04 -48.64
CA SER A 599 -31.00 24.07 -47.69
C SER A 599 -30.66 23.52 -46.28
N LYS A 600 -31.12 22.33 -45.96
CA LYS A 600 -30.92 21.75 -44.63
C LYS A 600 -31.09 20.24 -44.61
N ILE A 601 -30.15 19.56 -43.97
CA ILE A 601 -30.26 18.13 -43.62
C ILE A 601 -30.37 18.08 -42.09
N VAL A 602 -31.42 17.45 -41.58
CA VAL A 602 -31.60 17.22 -40.14
C VAL A 602 -31.51 15.73 -39.91
N ILE A 603 -30.49 15.33 -39.14
CA ILE A 603 -30.33 13.96 -38.69
C ILE A 603 -30.79 13.92 -37.24
N ASP A 604 -31.90 13.26 -36.95
CA ASP A 604 -32.44 13.10 -35.59
C ASP A 604 -32.44 11.61 -35.26
N GLY A 605 -31.45 11.19 -34.47
CA GLY A 605 -31.26 9.79 -34.10
C GLY A 605 -30.98 9.62 -32.63
N SER A 606 -31.63 8.67 -31.96
CA SER A 606 -31.40 8.33 -30.55
C SER A 606 -30.12 7.53 -30.32
N ASP A 607 -29.68 6.79 -31.31
CA ASP A 607 -28.41 6.09 -31.36
C ASP A 607 -27.67 6.50 -32.63
N PHE A 608 -26.35 6.45 -32.62
CA PHE A 608 -25.52 6.80 -33.77
C PHE A 608 -25.63 5.86 -34.96
N PHE A 609 -26.61 5.04 -34.99
CA PHE A 609 -27.07 4.39 -36.21
C PHE A 609 -27.94 5.40 -36.93
N VAL A 610 -27.56 5.73 -38.14
CA VAL A 610 -28.49 6.41 -39.04
C VAL A 610 -29.67 5.48 -39.21
N ASP A 611 -30.68 5.67 -38.36
CA ASP A 611 -31.95 5.09 -38.63
C ASP A 611 -32.48 5.84 -39.84
N THR A 612 -32.45 5.17 -41.00
CA THR A 612 -32.93 5.71 -42.25
C THR A 612 -34.37 6.19 -42.17
N GLN A 613 -35.13 5.74 -41.16
CA GLN A 613 -36.50 6.22 -40.88
C GLN A 613 -36.56 7.63 -40.33
N GLN A 614 -35.48 8.14 -39.73
CA GLN A 614 -35.48 9.46 -39.11
C GLN A 614 -34.76 10.53 -39.91
N LEU A 615 -34.16 10.18 -41.04
CA LEU A 615 -33.53 11.13 -41.94
C LEU A 615 -34.62 11.85 -42.77
N LYS A 616 -34.80 13.13 -42.52
CA LYS A 616 -35.69 14.00 -43.32
C LYS A 616 -34.83 14.91 -44.16
N LEU A 617 -34.87 14.68 -45.47
CA LEU A 617 -34.26 15.57 -46.44
C LEU A 617 -35.32 16.59 -46.88
N CYS A 618 -35.08 17.87 -46.62
CA CYS A 618 -35.96 18.96 -47.01
C CYS A 618 -35.28 19.80 -48.11
N GLY A 619 -35.85 19.80 -49.27
CA GLY A 619 -35.40 20.59 -50.42
C GLY A 619 -36.56 21.26 -51.13
N LYS A 620 -36.27 22.10 -52.13
CA LYS A 620 -37.26 22.67 -53.03
C LYS A 620 -37.05 22.13 -54.44
N ASN A 621 -38.14 21.72 -55.11
CA ASN A 621 -38.09 21.38 -56.53
C ASN A 621 -37.98 22.63 -57.39
N GLU A 622 -37.74 22.47 -58.67
CA GLU A 622 -37.64 23.58 -59.64
C GLU A 622 -38.86 24.54 -59.65
N GLY A 623 -40.00 24.09 -59.12
CA GLY A 623 -41.20 24.89 -58.92
C GLY A 623 -41.32 25.57 -57.58
N GLY A 624 -40.28 25.52 -56.72
CA GLY A 624 -40.24 26.19 -55.41
C GLY A 624 -41.07 25.48 -54.32
N GLN A 625 -41.63 24.29 -54.58
CA GLN A 625 -42.35 23.52 -53.56
C GLN A 625 -41.38 22.71 -52.69
N PRO A 626 -41.64 22.57 -51.43
CA PRO A 626 -40.81 21.79 -50.55
C PRO A 626 -40.82 20.31 -50.94
N LEU A 627 -39.67 19.71 -51.14
CA LEU A 627 -39.48 18.30 -51.42
C LEU A 627 -39.35 17.58 -50.08
N SER A 628 -40.31 16.72 -49.78
CA SER A 628 -40.29 15.83 -48.63
C SER A 628 -40.09 14.41 -49.11
N ILE A 629 -38.93 13.83 -48.83
CA ILE A 629 -38.65 12.45 -49.15
C ILE A 629 -38.84 11.64 -47.87
N ASN A 630 -39.91 10.83 -47.83
CA ASN A 630 -40.08 9.83 -46.78
C ASN A 630 -39.32 8.57 -47.21
N LEU A 631 -38.26 8.26 -46.51
CA LEU A 631 -37.57 7.00 -46.69
C LEU A 631 -38.45 5.85 -46.18
N PRO A 632 -38.56 4.72 -46.87
CA PRO A 632 -39.36 3.59 -46.39
C PRO A 632 -38.80 3.07 -45.09
N SER A 633 -39.69 2.74 -44.14
CA SER A 633 -39.34 2.00 -42.92
C SER A 633 -38.53 0.76 -43.27
N PRO A 634 -37.44 0.46 -42.56
CA PRO A 634 -36.82 -0.85 -42.67
C PRO A 634 -37.89 -1.90 -42.39
N ALA A 635 -37.91 -2.93 -43.21
CA ALA A 635 -38.83 -4.05 -43.01
C ALA A 635 -38.77 -4.51 -41.56
N GLU A 636 -39.94 -4.65 -40.92
CA GLU A 636 -40.07 -5.12 -39.55
C GLU A 636 -39.11 -6.28 -39.33
N SER A 637 -38.26 -6.16 -38.35
CA SER A 637 -37.38 -7.24 -37.89
C SER A 637 -38.20 -8.51 -37.74
N PRO A 638 -37.73 -9.66 -38.24
CA PRO A 638 -38.48 -10.91 -38.13
C PRO A 638 -38.84 -11.14 -36.68
N ALA A 639 -40.10 -11.47 -36.47
CA ALA A 639 -40.79 -11.66 -35.20
C ALA A 639 -39.88 -12.25 -34.12
N THR A 640 -39.84 -11.58 -33.02
CA THR A 640 -39.24 -12.01 -31.76
C THR A 640 -39.50 -13.49 -31.53
N ILE A 641 -38.46 -14.30 -31.56
CA ILE A 641 -38.50 -15.69 -31.12
C ILE A 641 -39.00 -15.65 -29.66
N PRO A 642 -40.08 -16.39 -29.32
CA PRO A 642 -40.58 -16.40 -27.96
C PRO A 642 -39.48 -16.89 -27.03
N PRO A 643 -39.33 -16.30 -25.81
CA PRO A 643 -38.28 -16.67 -24.88
C PRO A 643 -38.38 -18.17 -24.59
N THR A 644 -37.30 -18.86 -24.82
CA THR A 644 -37.09 -20.25 -24.39
C THR A 644 -37.38 -20.33 -22.89
N PRO A 645 -38.26 -21.25 -22.44
CA PRO A 645 -38.58 -21.36 -21.02
C PRO A 645 -37.29 -21.67 -20.24
N SER A 646 -37.06 -20.90 -19.18
CA SER A 646 -35.97 -21.10 -18.22
C SER A 646 -35.96 -22.55 -17.75
N PRO A 647 -34.81 -23.22 -17.68
CA PRO A 647 -34.71 -24.55 -17.11
C PRO A 647 -35.13 -24.51 -15.63
N GLN A 648 -36.09 -25.37 -15.29
CA GLN A 648 -36.51 -25.61 -13.93
C GLN A 648 -35.30 -26.11 -13.10
N PRO A 649 -35.14 -25.67 -11.84
CA PRO A 649 -34.13 -26.20 -10.94
C PRO A 649 -34.41 -27.70 -10.68
N PRO A 650 -33.35 -28.53 -10.60
CA PRO A 650 -33.51 -29.93 -10.30
C PRO A 650 -34.02 -30.13 -8.87
N PRO A 651 -34.80 -31.19 -8.64
CA PRO A 651 -35.35 -31.49 -7.32
C PRO A 651 -34.22 -31.83 -6.32
N SER A 652 -34.31 -31.28 -5.11
CA SER A 652 -33.46 -31.56 -3.98
C SER A 652 -33.62 -33.03 -3.55
N GLY A 653 -32.72 -33.87 -3.99
CA GLY A 653 -32.55 -35.25 -3.54
C GLY A 653 -31.38 -35.32 -2.55
N SER A 654 -31.72 -35.54 -1.29
CA SER A 654 -30.80 -35.92 -0.23
C SER A 654 -30.19 -37.32 -0.51
N GLN A 655 -28.89 -37.36 -0.75
CA GLN A 655 -28.12 -38.62 -0.54
C GLN A 655 -26.82 -38.32 0.18
N LYS A 656 -26.78 -38.83 1.42
CA LYS A 656 -25.56 -39.08 2.20
C LYS A 656 -24.62 -39.97 1.38
N ALA A 657 -23.42 -39.52 1.13
CA ALA A 657 -22.33 -40.40 0.73
C ALA A 657 -21.14 -40.23 1.66
N SER A 658 -20.72 -41.33 2.19
CA SER A 658 -19.61 -41.57 3.11
C SER A 658 -18.27 -41.19 2.48
N ALA A 659 -17.39 -40.62 3.30
CA ALA A 659 -15.99 -40.37 2.97
C ALA A 659 -15.18 -41.67 2.95
N PRO A 660 -14.22 -41.87 2.04
CA PRO A 660 -13.15 -42.83 2.19
C PRO A 660 -11.95 -42.21 2.90
N ALA A 661 -11.40 -43.00 3.83
CA ALA A 661 -10.14 -42.78 4.52
C ALA A 661 -8.95 -42.90 3.56
N PHE A 662 -7.96 -42.06 3.78
CA PHE A 662 -6.64 -42.14 3.15
C PHE A 662 -5.62 -42.76 4.09
N PRO A 663 -4.62 -43.49 3.56
CA PRO A 663 -3.46 -43.90 4.31
C PRO A 663 -2.47 -42.80 4.63
#